data_671a5e60bd199a09c6db8ec8c60d9cb6
#
_entry.id   671a5e60bd199a09c6db8ec8c60d9cb6
#
_cell.length_a   1.000
_cell.length_b   1.000
_cell.length_c   1.000
_cell.angle_alpha   90.00
_cell.angle_beta   90.00
_cell.angle_gamma   90.00
#
_symmetry.space_group_name_H-M   'P 1'
#
loop_
_entity.id
_entity.type
_entity.pdbx_description
1 polymer ?
#
loop_
_entity_poly.entity_id
_entity_poly.type
_entity_poly.pdbx_seq_one_letter_code
_entity_poly.pdbx_strand_id
1 'polypeptide(L)'
;MTPFNQPTFVRFLIGSYLAFIFLIPGVSFAANGSCLVTAPTPVPVGANPYSPANGQTVECTSAGTPATTGVITATNTADGNGVIVSVATGTAYTVVGSTIGLGSSATVTNSGALNTSSFYNGYGISAGANGRSQAGGNDLRNLSGGTIVTAGGNAAGIYVSATNASSAANTLINAGTISTSGSGSAGMRLNSGATSSSVINTITNSGTITTTGAASYGVQVSGVGAVNLTNSGTITTTGANSFGVYSTGNIVSLTNSQGGSNPLTFSGVLPLNYFAKVTDTANYGKLDVSGGAVTGVMNFNIANTSTLAYNTTYATVLNGFKINNLGNSYGTFSSGGNSYVWALVHRAGASSTQTDLVIKPLPQSATPASAPATILPELKAALAAESYIIAPTNYDTQVALASFGTSLQSLFAMQSAGVINGMTYDCPLFGNRNVCVSAGGRFTNVSGVPDNTTSALLIGAYRFSENLRLGGYLDQGISQSTPGGVAKLSNGAPMVGVFGVWNQNADGTGLEAKLAAGYTNQNATLTRPVIGVSEPGSGSTALTTQGALGVLKYGFGVGNKTIISPYAGMRYVLGGMNGYAESQSSTVSSPLIYNAISNYTTTTLAGFIGSHRLDEKVNIVASAGAEKDVNASVGNLITSGSGDFNIAMNNNYRTLRPTASLGVFYDLSHRERLGLNGIYRQEPYQATTSTTVLATYTVGL
;
A
#
# COMPACT_ATOMS: atom_id res chain seq x y z
N MET A 1 -49.64 25.40 -75.74
CA MET A 1 -49.41 25.60 -74.35
C MET A 1 -48.52 24.46 -73.88
N THR A 2 -47.24 24.69 -73.88
CA THR A 2 -46.22 23.69 -73.41
C THR A 2 -45.58 24.24 -72.16
N PRO A 3 -45.35 23.43 -71.10
CA PRO A 3 -44.79 23.88 -69.85
C PRO A 3 -43.29 24.08 -69.93
N PHE A 4 -42.81 25.20 -69.40
CA PHE A 4 -41.41 25.59 -69.32
C PHE A 4 -40.69 24.65 -68.30
N ASN A 5 -39.61 24.01 -68.77
CA ASN A 5 -38.79 23.07 -68.02
C ASN A 5 -37.70 23.89 -67.26
N GLN A 6 -37.77 23.93 -65.92
CA GLN A 6 -36.96 24.75 -65.01
C GLN A 6 -35.64 24.08 -64.48
N PRO A 7 -34.87 23.27 -65.15
CA PRO A 7 -33.58 22.87 -64.54
C PRO A 7 -32.35 23.56 -65.11
N THR A 8 -32.42 24.27 -66.18
CA THR A 8 -31.20 24.78 -66.86
C THR A 8 -30.71 26.12 -66.37
N PHE A 9 -31.57 26.92 -65.75
CA PHE A 9 -31.19 28.26 -65.26
C PHE A 9 -30.48 28.23 -63.90
N VAL A 10 -30.83 27.27 -63.00
CA VAL A 10 -30.18 27.13 -61.69
C VAL A 10 -28.77 26.57 -61.77
N ARG A 11 -28.50 25.71 -62.75
CA ARG A 11 -27.13 25.19 -62.95
C ARG A 11 -26.15 26.20 -63.53
N PHE A 12 -26.62 27.16 -64.29
CA PHE A 12 -25.77 28.21 -64.89
C PHE A 12 -25.39 29.28 -63.82
N LEU A 13 -26.27 29.59 -62.88
CA LEU A 13 -25.97 30.57 -61.80
C LEU A 13 -24.97 30.00 -60.75
N ILE A 14 -25.08 28.71 -60.42
CA ILE A 14 -24.14 28.08 -59.49
C ILE A 14 -22.77 27.89 -60.13
N GLY A 15 -22.71 27.50 -61.41
CA GLY A 15 -21.46 27.40 -62.15
C GLY A 15 -20.73 28.74 -62.34
N SER A 16 -21.47 29.80 -62.54
CA SER A 16 -20.89 31.19 -62.68
C SER A 16 -20.41 31.73 -61.36
N TYR A 17 -21.02 31.40 -60.21
CA TYR A 17 -20.55 31.85 -58.90
C TYR A 17 -19.26 31.18 -58.44
N LEU A 18 -19.06 29.91 -58.74
CA LEU A 18 -17.81 29.20 -58.46
C LEU A 18 -16.66 29.67 -59.38
N ALA A 19 -16.95 30.02 -60.64
CA ALA A 19 -15.95 30.54 -61.54
C ALA A 19 -15.53 31.99 -61.23
N PHE A 20 -16.38 32.77 -60.54
CA PHE A 20 -16.08 34.14 -60.17
C PHE A 20 -15.17 34.28 -58.96
N ILE A 21 -15.15 33.29 -58.06
CA ILE A 21 -14.23 33.27 -56.91
C ILE A 21 -12.78 32.97 -57.35
N PHE A 22 -12.58 32.26 -58.48
CA PHE A 22 -11.24 31.95 -59.00
C PHE A 22 -10.63 33.02 -59.92
N LEU A 23 -11.34 34.10 -60.19
CA LEU A 23 -10.92 35.13 -61.14
C LEU A 23 -10.81 36.55 -60.59
N ILE A 24 -10.65 36.70 -59.29
CA ILE A 24 -10.25 37.99 -58.69
C ILE A 24 -8.72 38.03 -58.59
N PRO A 25 -8.00 38.69 -59.52
CA PRO A 25 -6.56 38.90 -59.35
C PRO A 25 -6.36 39.93 -58.27
N GLY A 26 -5.84 39.51 -57.11
CA GLY A 26 -5.44 40.46 -56.08
C GLY A 26 -5.99 40.20 -54.65
N VAL A 27 -6.74 39.11 -54.42
CA VAL A 27 -6.95 38.67 -53.05
C VAL A 27 -5.69 37.93 -52.61
N SER A 28 -4.72 38.65 -52.04
CA SER A 28 -3.65 38.01 -51.27
C SER A 28 -4.31 37.32 -50.10
N PHE A 29 -4.47 36.00 -50.15
CA PHE A 29 -4.75 35.26 -48.98
C PHE A 29 -3.67 35.60 -47.95
N ALA A 30 -4.08 36.19 -46.84
CA ALA A 30 -3.15 36.58 -45.77
C ALA A 30 -2.30 35.33 -45.49
N ALA A 31 -1.05 35.59 -45.14
CA ALA A 31 0.10 34.69 -45.07
C ALA A 31 -0.01 33.47 -44.12
N ASN A 32 -1.16 32.85 -43.95
CA ASN A 32 -1.43 31.82 -42.99
C ASN A 32 -1.83 30.47 -43.55
N GLY A 33 -1.46 30.18 -44.76
CA GLY A 33 -1.91 28.98 -45.37
C GLY A 33 -3.41 29.03 -45.68
N SER A 34 -3.87 28.23 -46.54
CA SER A 34 -5.26 28.22 -46.94
C SER A 34 -6.09 27.40 -45.94
N CYS A 35 -6.38 27.98 -44.80
CA CYS A 35 -7.50 27.53 -43.98
C CYS A 35 -8.76 28.19 -44.51
N LEU A 36 -9.84 27.45 -44.58
CA LEU A 36 -11.15 27.87 -45.03
C LEU A 36 -12.19 27.52 -44.02
N VAL A 37 -13.06 28.44 -43.61
CA VAL A 37 -14.28 28.10 -42.90
C VAL A 37 -15.26 27.51 -43.93
N THR A 38 -15.61 26.24 -43.74
CA THR A 38 -16.47 25.51 -44.67
C THR A 38 -17.94 25.46 -44.22
N ALA A 39 -18.19 25.70 -42.92
CA ALA A 39 -19.55 25.77 -42.39
C ALA A 39 -19.59 26.83 -41.22
N PRO A 40 -20.73 27.53 -41.00
CA PRO A 40 -21.99 27.47 -41.76
C PRO A 40 -21.93 28.11 -43.11
N THR A 41 -21.04 29.09 -43.35
CA THR A 41 -20.83 29.75 -44.66
C THR A 41 -19.36 29.72 -45.00
N PRO A 42 -18.95 29.28 -46.21
CA PRO A 42 -17.56 29.27 -46.60
C PRO A 42 -16.98 30.71 -46.71
N VAL A 43 -15.94 30.95 -45.93
CA VAL A 43 -15.16 32.22 -46.01
C VAL A 43 -13.68 31.92 -45.75
N PRO A 44 -12.75 32.63 -46.46
CA PRO A 44 -11.33 32.53 -46.16
C PRO A 44 -11.01 33.02 -44.75
N VAL A 45 -10.05 32.36 -44.10
CA VAL A 45 -9.55 32.81 -42.79
C VAL A 45 -8.73 34.09 -42.98
N GLY A 46 -9.25 35.21 -42.55
CA GLY A 46 -8.68 36.53 -42.84
C GLY A 46 -7.66 37.06 -41.83
N ALA A 47 -7.51 36.43 -40.67
CA ALA A 47 -6.61 36.87 -39.60
C ALA A 47 -5.74 35.74 -39.05
N ASN A 48 -4.57 36.11 -38.55
CA ASN A 48 -3.67 35.19 -37.87
C ASN A 48 -3.33 35.71 -36.43
N PRO A 49 -3.70 35.01 -35.35
CA PRO A 49 -4.47 33.75 -35.37
C PRO A 49 -5.94 33.99 -35.74
N TYR A 50 -6.53 33.03 -36.41
CA TYR A 50 -7.98 33.00 -36.61
C TYR A 50 -8.69 32.51 -35.36
N SER A 51 -9.66 33.30 -34.89
CA SER A 51 -10.52 32.94 -33.76
C SER A 51 -11.86 32.42 -34.29
N PRO A 52 -12.08 31.09 -34.27
CA PRO A 52 -13.32 30.49 -34.76
C PRO A 52 -14.48 30.79 -33.81
N ALA A 53 -15.64 31.11 -34.35
CA ALA A 53 -16.88 31.16 -33.58
C ALA A 53 -17.34 29.69 -33.24
N ASN A 54 -18.23 29.56 -32.26
CA ASN A 54 -18.76 28.27 -31.84
C ASN A 54 -19.44 27.54 -33.00
N GLY A 55 -19.18 26.24 -33.11
CA GLY A 55 -19.77 25.35 -34.10
C GLY A 55 -19.23 25.48 -35.53
N GLN A 56 -18.19 26.27 -35.75
CA GLN A 56 -17.59 26.40 -37.09
C GLN A 56 -16.78 25.16 -37.47
N THR A 57 -16.76 24.87 -38.79
CA THR A 57 -15.85 23.90 -39.39
C THR A 57 -14.77 24.61 -40.17
N VAL A 58 -13.50 24.27 -39.92
CA VAL A 58 -12.32 24.88 -40.54
C VAL A 58 -11.45 23.81 -41.17
N GLU A 59 -11.14 23.96 -42.45
CA GLU A 59 -10.25 23.08 -43.18
C GLU A 59 -8.97 23.79 -43.58
N CYS A 60 -7.81 23.17 -43.34
CA CYS A 60 -6.49 23.67 -43.67
C CYS A 60 -5.84 22.74 -44.68
N THR A 61 -5.54 23.21 -45.92
CA THR A 61 -5.16 22.36 -47.07
C THR A 61 -3.79 22.65 -47.66
N SER A 62 -3.09 23.69 -47.24
CA SER A 62 -1.73 24.00 -47.75
C SER A 62 -0.80 24.52 -46.63
N ALA A 63 0.52 24.50 -46.92
CA ALA A 63 1.55 25.02 -46.01
C ALA A 63 1.37 26.52 -45.79
N GLY A 64 1.48 26.94 -44.53
CA GLY A 64 1.43 28.36 -44.15
C GLY A 64 2.79 28.91 -43.77
N THR A 65 2.94 30.23 -43.93
CA THR A 65 4.11 30.95 -43.39
C THR A 65 4.05 31.03 -41.87
N PRO A 66 5.21 31.20 -41.21
CA PRO A 66 5.26 31.27 -39.72
C PRO A 66 4.32 32.34 -39.18
N ALA A 67 3.43 31.91 -38.30
CA ALA A 67 2.55 32.82 -37.58
C ALA A 67 3.21 33.20 -36.22
N THR A 68 2.99 34.40 -35.75
CA THR A 68 3.58 34.88 -34.49
C THR A 68 2.88 34.31 -33.24
N THR A 69 1.62 33.90 -33.33
CA THR A 69 0.80 33.52 -32.15
C THR A 69 -0.12 32.34 -32.28
N GLY A 70 -0.13 31.60 -33.37
CA GLY A 70 -1.00 30.43 -33.61
C GLY A 70 -1.69 30.50 -34.96
N VAL A 71 -2.34 29.42 -35.35
CA VAL A 71 -3.06 29.33 -36.65
C VAL A 71 -4.57 29.47 -36.42
N ILE A 72 -5.12 28.59 -35.54
CA ILE A 72 -6.54 28.58 -35.21
C ILE A 72 -6.62 28.63 -33.68
N THR A 73 -6.99 29.77 -33.14
CA THR A 73 -6.92 29.96 -31.69
C THR A 73 -8.09 30.84 -31.23
N ALA A 74 -9.02 30.24 -30.51
CA ALA A 74 -10.09 31.01 -29.85
C ALA A 74 -9.51 32.04 -28.89
N THR A 75 -9.96 33.29 -29.01
CA THR A 75 -9.43 34.43 -28.24
C THR A 75 -10.18 34.67 -26.94
N ASN A 76 -11.43 34.21 -26.80
CA ASN A 76 -12.28 34.40 -25.65
C ASN A 76 -12.64 33.08 -24.98
N THR A 77 -13.04 33.16 -23.70
CA THR A 77 -13.52 31.99 -22.93
C THR A 77 -14.80 31.38 -23.47
N ALA A 78 -15.60 32.17 -24.20
CA ALA A 78 -16.88 31.72 -24.80
C ALA A 78 -16.73 31.22 -26.25
N ASP A 79 -15.58 31.41 -26.89
CA ASP A 79 -15.37 31.08 -28.29
C ASP A 79 -14.71 29.70 -28.45
N GLY A 80 -14.81 29.16 -29.66
CA GLY A 80 -14.15 27.90 -30.04
C GLY A 80 -14.79 26.65 -29.46
N ASN A 81 -16.03 26.73 -28.97
CA ASN A 81 -16.78 25.56 -28.50
C ASN A 81 -17.48 24.86 -29.68
N GLY A 82 -17.43 23.52 -29.71
CA GLY A 82 -18.03 22.71 -30.78
C GLY A 82 -17.37 22.93 -32.15
N VAL A 83 -16.17 23.49 -32.21
CA VAL A 83 -15.44 23.75 -33.44
C VAL A 83 -14.81 22.46 -33.99
N ILE A 84 -14.92 22.28 -35.31
CA ILE A 84 -14.29 21.17 -36.00
C ILE A 84 -13.13 21.73 -36.85
N VAL A 85 -11.91 21.16 -36.68
CA VAL A 85 -10.72 21.54 -37.43
C VAL A 85 -10.14 20.31 -38.09
N SER A 86 -9.89 20.40 -39.41
CA SER A 86 -9.10 19.41 -40.14
C SER A 86 -7.87 20.01 -40.78
N VAL A 87 -6.71 19.35 -40.59
CA VAL A 87 -5.43 19.72 -41.21
C VAL A 87 -5.03 18.61 -42.17
N ALA A 88 -5.01 18.90 -43.43
CA ALA A 88 -4.76 17.96 -44.49
C ALA A 88 -3.28 17.53 -44.57
N THR A 89 -3.03 16.36 -45.18
CA THR A 89 -1.69 15.87 -45.52
C THR A 89 -0.95 16.89 -46.40
N GLY A 90 0.36 17.09 -46.16
CA GLY A 90 1.19 18.06 -46.85
C GLY A 90 1.06 19.51 -46.35
N THR A 91 0.12 19.77 -45.41
CA THR A 91 0.01 21.06 -44.74
C THR A 91 1.07 21.16 -43.64
N ALA A 92 1.76 22.31 -43.53
CA ALA A 92 2.77 22.53 -42.48
C ALA A 92 2.64 23.94 -41.89
N TYR A 93 2.59 24.00 -40.55
CA TYR A 93 2.57 25.26 -39.81
C TYR A 93 3.68 25.30 -38.76
N THR A 94 4.35 26.45 -38.68
CA THR A 94 5.31 26.73 -37.60
C THR A 94 4.92 28.03 -36.93
N VAL A 95 4.70 27.98 -35.59
CA VAL A 95 4.21 29.11 -34.83
C VAL A 95 5.01 29.32 -33.55
N VAL A 96 4.94 30.54 -32.99
CA VAL A 96 5.58 30.84 -31.70
C VAL A 96 4.74 30.37 -30.51
N GLY A 97 3.41 30.34 -30.60
CA GLY A 97 2.49 29.91 -29.54
C GLY A 97 1.90 28.54 -29.79
N SER A 98 0.64 28.33 -29.43
CA SER A 98 -0.10 27.11 -29.75
C SER A 98 -0.55 27.11 -31.20
N THR A 99 -0.44 25.98 -31.90
CA THR A 99 -0.88 25.88 -33.29
C THR A 99 -2.41 25.90 -33.37
N ILE A 100 -3.07 25.02 -32.62
CA ILE A 100 -4.54 24.97 -32.53
C ILE A 100 -4.95 25.03 -31.05
N GLY A 101 -5.82 26.01 -30.72
CA GLY A 101 -6.29 26.20 -29.36
C GLY A 101 -7.79 26.53 -29.32
N LEU A 102 -8.61 25.61 -28.82
CA LEU A 102 -10.07 25.64 -28.87
C LEU A 102 -10.70 25.57 -27.46
N GLY A 103 -12.01 25.77 -27.38
CA GLY A 103 -12.81 25.61 -26.19
C GLY A 103 -13.20 24.14 -25.93
N SER A 104 -14.41 23.91 -25.43
CA SER A 104 -14.95 22.57 -25.17
C SER A 104 -15.67 22.00 -26.39
N SER A 105 -15.93 20.69 -26.35
CA SER A 105 -16.60 19.93 -27.44
C SER A 105 -15.93 20.12 -28.81
N ALA A 106 -14.63 20.35 -28.82
CA ALA A 106 -13.86 20.56 -30.03
C ALA A 106 -13.47 19.23 -30.68
N THR A 107 -13.50 19.18 -32.01
CA THR A 107 -13.00 18.05 -32.79
C THR A 107 -11.84 18.53 -33.64
N VAL A 108 -10.66 17.89 -33.50
CA VAL A 108 -9.48 18.23 -34.30
C VAL A 108 -8.91 16.96 -34.93
N THR A 109 -8.68 16.97 -36.23
CA THR A 109 -7.95 15.91 -36.95
C THR A 109 -6.73 16.51 -37.64
N ASN A 110 -5.54 16.00 -37.33
CA ASN A 110 -4.28 16.44 -37.96
C ASN A 110 -3.67 15.32 -38.78
N SER A 111 -3.50 15.54 -40.08
CA SER A 111 -2.70 14.71 -40.99
C SER A 111 -1.47 15.46 -41.55
N GLY A 112 -1.28 16.72 -41.14
CA GLY A 112 -0.17 17.57 -41.54
C GLY A 112 0.92 17.71 -40.49
N ALA A 113 1.72 18.76 -40.59
CA ALA A 113 2.80 19.08 -39.66
C ALA A 113 2.46 20.34 -38.83
N LEU A 114 2.39 20.18 -37.49
CA LEU A 114 2.15 21.26 -36.56
C LEU A 114 3.40 21.45 -35.68
N ASN A 115 4.09 22.57 -35.85
CA ASN A 115 5.32 22.89 -35.13
C ASN A 115 5.11 24.12 -34.24
N THR A 116 5.45 24.02 -32.96
CA THR A 116 5.55 25.17 -32.05
C THR A 116 7.02 25.43 -31.71
N SER A 117 7.42 26.72 -31.69
CA SER A 117 8.75 27.10 -31.25
C SER A 117 8.86 27.06 -29.71
N SER A 118 9.94 27.58 -29.15
CA SER A 118 10.30 27.51 -27.73
C SER A 118 9.38 28.31 -26.77
N PHE A 119 8.13 28.57 -27.13
CA PHE A 119 7.17 29.30 -26.28
C PHE A 119 6.66 28.43 -25.12
N TYR A 120 6.72 28.98 -23.91
CA TYR A 120 6.19 28.32 -22.72
C TYR A 120 4.67 28.11 -22.84
N ASN A 121 4.18 26.91 -22.56
CA ASN A 121 2.78 26.50 -22.79
C ASN A 121 2.36 26.54 -24.30
N GLY A 122 3.31 26.38 -25.21
CA GLY A 122 3.01 26.25 -26.65
C GLY A 122 2.51 24.82 -26.98
N TYR A 123 1.23 24.69 -27.29
CA TYR A 123 0.62 23.39 -27.57
C TYR A 123 0.47 23.15 -29.07
N GLY A 124 0.66 21.89 -29.51
CA GLY A 124 0.34 21.51 -30.89
C GLY A 124 -1.18 21.61 -31.12
N ILE A 125 -1.95 20.84 -30.38
CA ILE A 125 -3.42 20.87 -30.36
C ILE A 125 -3.87 20.99 -28.91
N SER A 126 -4.75 21.95 -28.61
CA SER A 126 -5.28 22.10 -27.26
C SER A 126 -6.77 22.44 -27.23
N ALA A 127 -7.46 21.94 -26.18
CA ALA A 127 -8.82 22.30 -25.84
C ALA A 127 -8.92 22.65 -24.36
N GLY A 128 -9.66 23.74 -24.03
CA GLY A 128 -9.84 24.23 -22.67
C GLY A 128 -8.60 24.88 -22.06
N ALA A 129 -7.50 25.05 -22.77
CA ALA A 129 -6.27 25.66 -22.29
C ALA A 129 -6.37 27.20 -22.29
N ASN A 130 -5.51 27.85 -21.49
CA ASN A 130 -5.34 29.32 -21.48
C ASN A 130 -6.65 30.07 -21.22
N GLY A 131 -7.48 29.63 -20.28
CA GLY A 131 -8.71 30.27 -19.87
C GLY A 131 -9.92 30.06 -20.76
N ARG A 132 -9.83 29.16 -21.76
CA ARG A 132 -10.97 28.74 -22.58
C ARG A 132 -11.93 27.85 -21.83
N SER A 133 -13.13 27.59 -22.41
CA SER A 133 -14.11 26.71 -21.81
C SER A 133 -13.54 25.31 -21.53
N GLN A 134 -13.72 24.83 -20.31
CA GLN A 134 -13.17 23.56 -19.80
C GLN A 134 -14.26 22.50 -19.55
N ALA A 135 -15.36 22.56 -20.31
CA ALA A 135 -16.50 21.66 -20.11
C ALA A 135 -16.31 20.21 -20.62
N GLY A 136 -15.25 19.90 -21.34
CA GLY A 136 -14.99 18.55 -21.86
C GLY A 136 -15.67 18.27 -23.21
N GLY A 137 -15.84 16.99 -23.57
CA GLY A 137 -16.41 16.56 -24.85
C GLY A 137 -15.47 16.72 -26.06
N ASN A 138 -14.15 16.77 -25.83
CA ASN A 138 -13.18 17.03 -26.88
C ASN A 138 -12.72 15.73 -27.55
N ASP A 139 -12.55 15.78 -28.88
CA ASP A 139 -11.98 14.70 -29.70
C ASP A 139 -10.78 15.22 -30.50
N LEU A 140 -9.57 15.01 -29.99
CA LEU A 140 -8.33 15.54 -30.52
C LEU A 140 -7.46 14.43 -31.07
N ARG A 141 -7.22 14.41 -32.39
CA ARG A 141 -6.55 13.31 -33.09
C ARG A 141 -5.36 13.79 -33.93
N ASN A 142 -4.21 13.18 -33.71
CA ASN A 142 -3.09 13.20 -34.62
C ASN A 142 -3.12 11.89 -35.43
N LEU A 143 -3.52 11.95 -36.69
CA LEU A 143 -3.73 10.78 -37.56
C LEU A 143 -2.40 10.23 -38.08
N SER A 144 -2.45 9.06 -38.71
CA SER A 144 -1.28 8.48 -39.36
C SER A 144 -0.72 9.46 -40.43
N GLY A 145 0.60 9.67 -40.40
CA GLY A 145 1.29 10.67 -41.21
C GLY A 145 1.30 12.09 -40.62
N GLY A 146 0.41 12.40 -39.66
CA GLY A 146 0.43 13.67 -38.94
C GLY A 146 1.63 13.78 -37.99
N THR A 147 2.24 14.97 -37.94
CA THR A 147 3.37 15.27 -37.05
C THR A 147 3.06 16.45 -36.14
N ILE A 148 3.44 16.38 -34.91
CA ILE A 148 3.35 17.47 -33.92
C ILE A 148 4.71 17.61 -33.25
N VAL A 149 5.31 18.81 -33.32
CA VAL A 149 6.58 19.11 -32.68
C VAL A 149 6.39 20.30 -31.75
N THR A 150 6.80 20.17 -30.49
CA THR A 150 6.79 21.28 -29.51
C THR A 150 8.14 21.40 -28.84
N ALA A 151 8.67 22.64 -28.75
CA ALA A 151 9.99 22.89 -28.16
C ALA A 151 9.93 23.71 -26.85
N GLY A 152 8.78 24.28 -26.50
CA GLY A 152 8.62 25.13 -25.32
C GLY A 152 8.51 24.35 -24.01
N GLY A 153 8.88 24.99 -22.89
CA GLY A 153 8.67 24.42 -21.55
C GLY A 153 7.19 24.29 -21.23
N ASN A 154 6.82 23.27 -20.48
CA ASN A 154 5.44 22.92 -20.12
C ASN A 154 4.47 22.79 -21.32
N ALA A 155 5.00 22.58 -22.50
CA ALA A 155 4.23 22.38 -23.73
C ALA A 155 3.64 20.95 -23.77
N ALA A 156 2.68 20.74 -24.67
CA ALA A 156 2.22 19.39 -25.00
C ALA A 156 1.90 19.28 -26.50
N GLY A 157 2.10 18.08 -27.04
CA GLY A 157 1.66 17.78 -28.39
C GLY A 157 0.15 17.91 -28.50
N ILE A 158 -0.59 17.15 -27.67
CA ILE A 158 -2.05 17.25 -27.52
C ILE A 158 -2.38 17.53 -26.04
N TYR A 159 -3.18 18.55 -25.78
CA TYR A 159 -3.58 18.95 -24.42
C TYR A 159 -5.09 19.16 -24.30
N VAL A 160 -5.69 18.53 -23.28
CA VAL A 160 -7.06 18.82 -22.86
C VAL A 160 -7.05 19.26 -21.41
N SER A 161 -7.65 20.43 -21.13
CA SER A 161 -7.99 20.92 -19.80
C SER A 161 -9.52 20.95 -19.68
N ALA A 162 -10.08 19.94 -18.99
CA ALA A 162 -11.51 19.77 -18.77
C ALA A 162 -11.78 19.69 -17.27
N THR A 163 -11.45 20.77 -16.53
CA THR A 163 -11.51 20.82 -15.07
C THR A 163 -12.88 21.18 -14.53
N ASN A 164 -13.79 21.68 -15.34
CA ASN A 164 -15.18 21.90 -14.95
C ASN A 164 -15.91 20.55 -14.87
N ALA A 165 -16.86 20.43 -13.95
CA ALA A 165 -17.72 19.25 -13.86
C ALA A 165 -18.42 19.03 -15.22
N SER A 166 -17.99 18.03 -15.95
CA SER A 166 -18.50 17.71 -17.30
C SER A 166 -19.12 16.32 -17.31
N SER A 167 -20.22 16.20 -18.04
CA SER A 167 -20.83 14.92 -18.38
C SER A 167 -20.30 14.32 -19.69
N ALA A 168 -19.39 15.01 -20.39
CA ALA A 168 -18.88 14.60 -21.70
C ALA A 168 -17.42 14.13 -21.62
N ALA A 169 -17.16 12.94 -22.15
CA ALA A 169 -15.84 12.34 -22.18
C ALA A 169 -14.91 13.02 -23.20
N ASN A 170 -13.63 13.04 -22.90
CA ASN A 170 -12.59 13.52 -23.82
C ASN A 170 -11.87 12.34 -24.47
N THR A 171 -11.50 12.51 -25.73
CA THR A 171 -10.75 11.55 -26.53
C THR A 171 -9.47 12.19 -27.06
N LEU A 172 -8.32 11.63 -26.74
CA LEU A 172 -7.01 12.04 -27.25
C LEU A 172 -6.40 10.84 -28.00
N ILE A 173 -6.09 11.01 -29.29
CA ILE A 173 -5.52 9.93 -30.11
C ILE A 173 -4.25 10.42 -30.79
N ASN A 174 -3.19 9.65 -30.68
CA ASN A 174 -2.01 9.75 -31.53
C ASN A 174 -1.81 8.48 -32.35
N ALA A 175 -1.97 8.57 -33.65
CA ALA A 175 -1.60 7.54 -34.61
C ALA A 175 -0.40 7.97 -35.50
N GLY A 176 0.02 9.22 -35.41
CA GLY A 176 1.17 9.81 -36.08
C GLY A 176 2.40 9.93 -35.17
N THR A 177 3.13 11.01 -35.31
CA THR A 177 4.34 11.30 -34.51
C THR A 177 4.15 12.54 -33.67
N ILE A 178 4.48 12.45 -32.39
CA ILE A 178 4.59 13.60 -31.47
C ILE A 178 6.01 13.66 -30.91
N SER A 179 6.64 14.84 -31.01
CA SER A 179 7.97 15.10 -30.47
C SER A 179 7.94 16.35 -29.57
N THR A 180 8.40 16.24 -28.31
CA THR A 180 8.51 17.37 -27.39
C THR A 180 9.91 17.46 -26.81
N SER A 181 10.49 18.68 -26.76
CA SER A 181 11.86 18.88 -26.26
C SER A 181 11.95 19.81 -25.03
N GLY A 182 10.90 20.54 -24.70
CA GLY A 182 10.90 21.46 -23.56
C GLY A 182 10.81 20.73 -22.20
N SER A 183 11.34 21.33 -21.15
CA SER A 183 11.21 20.81 -19.78
C SER A 183 9.76 20.87 -19.29
N GLY A 184 9.31 19.87 -18.55
CA GLY A 184 7.93 19.76 -18.03
C GLY A 184 6.88 19.50 -19.12
N SER A 185 7.29 19.12 -20.32
CA SER A 185 6.41 18.94 -21.47
C SER A 185 5.77 17.54 -21.49
N ALA A 186 4.74 17.36 -22.31
CA ALA A 186 4.13 16.03 -22.50
C ALA A 186 3.81 15.76 -23.98
N GLY A 187 3.89 14.52 -24.41
CA GLY A 187 3.34 14.13 -25.71
C GLY A 187 1.84 14.33 -25.75
N MET A 188 1.11 13.70 -24.85
CA MET A 188 -0.32 13.92 -24.61
C MET A 188 -0.57 14.26 -23.12
N ARG A 189 -1.40 15.27 -22.87
CA ARG A 189 -1.75 15.69 -21.50
C ARG A 189 -3.26 15.81 -21.37
N LEU A 190 -3.80 15.17 -20.35
CA LEU A 190 -5.21 15.30 -19.94
C LEU A 190 -5.27 15.75 -18.47
N ASN A 191 -5.97 16.87 -18.23
CA ASN A 191 -6.40 17.29 -16.91
C ASN A 191 -7.93 17.27 -16.88
N SER A 192 -8.53 16.32 -16.16
CA SER A 192 -9.98 16.10 -16.13
C SER A 192 -10.55 16.25 -14.74
N GLY A 193 -11.47 17.21 -14.58
CA GLY A 193 -12.26 17.44 -13.38
C GLY A 193 -13.60 16.70 -13.35
N ALA A 194 -13.84 15.76 -14.29
CA ALA A 194 -15.11 15.03 -14.35
C ALA A 194 -15.42 14.34 -13.01
N THR A 195 -16.57 14.69 -12.42
CA THR A 195 -16.98 14.20 -11.11
C THR A 195 -17.83 12.92 -11.17
N SER A 196 -18.31 12.55 -12.37
CA SER A 196 -19.11 11.35 -12.59
C SER A 196 -18.23 10.16 -12.96
N SER A 197 -18.32 9.07 -12.21
CA SER A 197 -17.65 7.80 -12.51
C SER A 197 -18.11 7.14 -13.81
N SER A 198 -19.25 7.60 -14.37
CA SER A 198 -19.76 7.11 -15.66
C SER A 198 -19.09 7.78 -16.87
N VAL A 199 -18.37 8.89 -16.66
CA VAL A 199 -17.64 9.60 -17.74
C VAL A 199 -16.20 9.10 -17.79
N ILE A 200 -15.88 8.28 -18.79
CA ILE A 200 -14.55 7.72 -18.98
C ILE A 200 -13.86 8.41 -20.16
N ASN A 201 -12.80 9.14 -19.88
CA ASN A 201 -11.95 9.72 -20.91
C ASN A 201 -11.09 8.63 -21.58
N THR A 202 -10.73 8.84 -22.83
CA THR A 202 -9.92 7.90 -23.60
C THR A 202 -8.64 8.56 -24.09
N ILE A 203 -7.51 7.90 -23.85
CA ILE A 203 -6.21 8.29 -24.42
C ILE A 203 -5.67 7.08 -25.19
N THR A 204 -5.34 7.26 -26.45
CA THR A 204 -4.80 6.19 -27.30
C THR A 204 -3.53 6.65 -28.00
N ASN A 205 -2.45 5.90 -27.84
CA ASN A 205 -1.25 6.03 -28.65
C ASN A 205 -1.06 4.77 -29.49
N SER A 206 -1.18 4.88 -30.80
CA SER A 206 -0.82 3.84 -31.75
C SER A 206 0.37 4.25 -32.64
N GLY A 207 0.80 5.51 -32.54
CA GLY A 207 1.94 6.06 -33.24
C GLY A 207 3.20 6.16 -32.36
N THR A 208 4.01 7.18 -32.59
CA THR A 208 5.25 7.42 -31.86
C THR A 208 5.15 8.70 -31.03
N ILE A 209 5.56 8.62 -29.76
CA ILE A 209 5.74 9.77 -28.89
C ILE A 209 7.19 9.79 -28.41
N THR A 210 7.90 10.92 -28.60
CA THR A 210 9.25 11.13 -28.12
C THR A 210 9.32 12.39 -27.26
N THR A 211 9.86 12.29 -26.05
CA THR A 211 10.12 13.47 -25.19
C THR A 211 11.58 13.48 -24.75
N THR A 212 12.24 14.64 -24.85
CA THR A 212 13.67 14.78 -24.51
C THR A 212 13.95 15.78 -23.38
N GLY A 213 12.97 16.60 -23.01
CA GLY A 213 13.09 17.57 -21.92
C GLY A 213 13.13 16.91 -20.53
N ALA A 214 13.72 17.57 -19.55
CA ALA A 214 13.70 17.12 -18.16
C ALA A 214 12.27 17.19 -17.59
N ALA A 215 11.91 16.26 -16.71
CA ALA A 215 10.57 16.13 -16.13
C ALA A 215 9.44 16.13 -17.18
N SER A 216 9.69 15.47 -18.32
CA SER A 216 8.78 15.45 -19.46
C SER A 216 8.20 14.04 -19.64
N TYR A 217 6.94 13.96 -20.07
CA TYR A 217 6.19 12.72 -20.04
C TYR A 217 5.65 12.36 -21.44
N GLY A 218 5.63 11.08 -21.77
CA GLY A 218 4.95 10.63 -22.98
C GLY A 218 3.46 10.93 -22.88
N VAL A 219 2.81 10.43 -21.81
CA VAL A 219 1.42 10.73 -21.46
C VAL A 219 1.36 11.23 -20.03
N GLN A 220 0.66 12.33 -19.81
CA GLN A 220 0.41 12.89 -18.48
C GLN A 220 -1.09 12.91 -18.19
N VAL A 221 -1.49 12.29 -17.06
CA VAL A 221 -2.88 12.27 -16.59
C VAL A 221 -2.96 12.94 -15.23
N SER A 222 -3.90 13.89 -15.09
CA SER A 222 -4.17 14.57 -13.83
C SER A 222 -5.67 14.83 -13.64
N GLY A 223 -6.07 15.14 -12.40
CA GLY A 223 -7.47 15.37 -12.04
C GLY A 223 -8.20 14.09 -11.64
N VAL A 224 -9.48 14.20 -11.29
CA VAL A 224 -10.29 13.12 -10.70
C VAL A 224 -11.07 12.28 -11.71
N GLY A 225 -11.14 12.72 -12.98
CA GLY A 225 -11.87 12.01 -14.04
C GLY A 225 -11.26 10.65 -14.37
N ALA A 226 -12.11 9.66 -14.60
CA ALA A 226 -11.70 8.32 -15.02
C ALA A 226 -11.07 8.32 -16.43
N VAL A 227 -9.99 7.55 -16.62
CA VAL A 227 -9.26 7.48 -17.89
C VAL A 227 -9.00 6.02 -18.28
N ASN A 228 -9.32 5.67 -19.54
CA ASN A 228 -8.79 4.47 -20.19
C ASN A 228 -7.62 4.89 -21.10
N LEU A 229 -6.45 4.34 -20.83
CA LEU A 229 -5.22 4.59 -21.59
C LEU A 229 -4.83 3.34 -22.37
N THR A 230 -4.65 3.48 -23.69
CA THR A 230 -4.14 2.41 -24.55
C THR A 230 -2.85 2.86 -25.23
N ASN A 231 -1.78 2.10 -25.06
CA ASN A 231 -0.53 2.27 -25.78
C ASN A 231 -0.23 1.02 -26.62
N SER A 232 -0.48 1.11 -27.92
CA SER A 232 -0.09 0.09 -28.89
C SER A 232 1.05 0.54 -29.81
N GLY A 233 1.49 1.79 -29.66
CA GLY A 233 2.63 2.38 -30.35
C GLY A 233 3.90 2.42 -29.47
N THR A 234 4.73 3.39 -29.71
CA THR A 234 6.00 3.58 -28.97
C THR A 234 6.00 4.91 -28.23
N ILE A 235 6.38 4.89 -26.96
CA ILE A 235 6.63 6.06 -26.15
C ILE A 235 8.09 5.99 -25.68
N THR A 236 8.89 7.01 -25.99
CA THR A 236 10.30 7.11 -25.58
C THR A 236 10.54 8.42 -24.86
N THR A 237 11.16 8.35 -23.68
CA THR A 237 11.53 9.51 -22.87
C THR A 237 13.00 9.42 -22.51
N THR A 238 13.77 10.51 -22.75
CA THR A 238 15.23 10.53 -22.49
C THR A 238 15.67 11.60 -21.50
N GLY A 239 14.79 12.52 -21.11
CA GLY A 239 15.07 13.57 -20.13
C GLY A 239 15.22 13.02 -18.69
N ALA A 240 15.94 13.72 -17.85
CA ALA A 240 16.03 13.39 -16.42
C ALA A 240 14.64 13.49 -15.76
N ASN A 241 14.30 12.53 -14.88
CA ASN A 241 13.00 12.43 -14.18
C ASN A 241 11.80 12.39 -15.15
N SER A 242 11.98 11.78 -16.32
CA SER A 242 10.97 11.68 -17.37
C SER A 242 10.45 10.26 -17.47
N PHE A 243 9.15 10.11 -17.71
CA PHE A 243 8.48 8.80 -17.75
C PHE A 243 7.56 8.69 -18.96
N GLY A 244 7.41 7.47 -19.48
CA GLY A 244 6.46 7.19 -20.56
C GLY A 244 5.04 7.58 -20.17
N VAL A 245 4.63 7.22 -18.93
CA VAL A 245 3.35 7.66 -18.34
C VAL A 245 3.62 8.26 -16.96
N TYR A 246 3.05 9.43 -16.71
CA TYR A 246 2.99 10.04 -15.37
C TYR A 246 1.55 10.32 -14.98
N SER A 247 1.13 9.85 -13.82
CA SER A 247 -0.24 10.01 -13.35
C SER A 247 -0.32 10.54 -11.93
N THR A 248 -1.07 11.64 -11.75
CA THR A 248 -1.63 12.04 -10.45
C THR A 248 -3.15 11.90 -10.45
N GLY A 249 -3.73 11.38 -11.54
CA GLY A 249 -5.15 11.17 -11.76
C GLY A 249 -5.57 9.71 -11.67
N ASN A 250 -6.80 9.43 -12.08
CA ASN A 250 -7.45 8.13 -11.99
C ASN A 250 -7.39 7.39 -13.34
N ILE A 251 -6.37 6.55 -13.56
CA ILE A 251 -6.33 5.64 -14.70
C ILE A 251 -7.05 4.35 -14.31
N VAL A 252 -8.25 4.12 -14.85
CA VAL A 252 -9.05 2.91 -14.59
C VAL A 252 -8.45 1.70 -15.31
N SER A 253 -7.98 1.89 -16.54
CA SER A 253 -7.29 0.85 -17.28
C SER A 253 -6.11 1.39 -18.10
N LEU A 254 -5.02 0.63 -18.10
CA LEU A 254 -3.86 0.84 -18.97
C LEU A 254 -3.63 -0.43 -19.79
N THR A 255 -3.90 -0.39 -21.11
CA THR A 255 -3.52 -1.46 -22.03
C THR A 255 -2.21 -1.09 -22.71
N ASN A 256 -1.23 -1.99 -22.66
CA ASN A 256 0.10 -1.72 -23.23
C ASN A 256 0.63 -2.90 -24.04
N SER A 257 1.14 -2.62 -25.25
CA SER A 257 1.87 -3.59 -26.07
C SER A 257 3.36 -3.27 -26.22
N GLN A 258 3.79 -2.08 -25.74
CA GLN A 258 5.20 -1.68 -25.81
C GLN A 258 6.05 -2.53 -24.85
N GLY A 259 7.16 -3.08 -25.36
CA GLY A 259 8.06 -3.96 -24.63
C GLY A 259 9.44 -4.04 -25.26
N GLY A 260 10.00 -5.24 -25.34
CA GLY A 260 11.35 -5.47 -25.86
C GLY A 260 12.41 -4.79 -24.97
N SER A 261 13.33 -4.03 -25.59
CA SER A 261 14.37 -3.23 -24.92
C SER A 261 13.89 -1.84 -24.46
N ASN A 262 12.68 -1.45 -24.83
CA ASN A 262 12.10 -0.15 -24.47
C ASN A 262 10.75 -0.35 -23.75
N PRO A 263 10.74 -0.81 -22.48
CA PRO A 263 9.51 -0.98 -21.71
C PRO A 263 8.82 0.38 -21.49
N LEU A 264 7.50 0.35 -21.29
CA LEU A 264 6.75 1.55 -20.91
C LEU A 264 7.13 1.93 -19.47
N THR A 265 7.77 3.08 -19.29
CA THR A 265 8.11 3.58 -17.95
C THR A 265 6.92 4.32 -17.33
N PHE A 266 6.74 4.18 -16.01
CA PHE A 266 5.60 4.73 -15.28
C PHE A 266 6.01 5.35 -13.94
N SER A 267 5.34 6.46 -13.56
CA SER A 267 5.46 7.07 -12.24
C SER A 267 4.15 7.71 -11.78
N GLY A 268 3.94 7.81 -10.48
CA GLY A 268 2.76 8.40 -9.84
C GLY A 268 1.70 7.38 -9.41
N VAL A 269 0.42 7.70 -9.54
CA VAL A 269 -0.69 6.82 -9.13
C VAL A 269 -0.86 5.71 -10.17
N LEU A 270 -0.69 4.45 -9.73
CA LEU A 270 -0.83 3.26 -10.58
C LEU A 270 -2.25 3.15 -11.19
N PRO A 271 -2.39 2.59 -12.39
CA PRO A 271 -3.69 2.26 -12.93
C PRO A 271 -4.38 1.20 -12.08
N LEU A 272 -5.71 1.27 -11.98
CA LEU A 272 -6.48 0.24 -11.27
C LEU A 272 -6.29 -1.13 -11.92
N ASN A 273 -6.28 -1.18 -13.27
CA ASN A 273 -6.06 -2.40 -14.04
C ASN A 273 -4.99 -2.16 -15.12
N TYR A 274 -4.00 -3.01 -15.18
CA TYR A 274 -3.01 -3.06 -16.25
C TYR A 274 -3.25 -4.29 -17.13
N PHE A 275 -3.34 -4.08 -18.43
CA PHE A 275 -3.54 -5.12 -19.43
C PHE A 275 -2.28 -5.24 -20.30
N ALA A 276 -1.48 -6.27 -20.04
CA ALA A 276 -0.37 -6.60 -20.94
C ALA A 276 -0.92 -7.23 -22.22
N LYS A 277 -0.65 -6.60 -23.38
CA LYS A 277 -0.95 -7.21 -24.68
C LYS A 277 0.23 -8.06 -25.12
N VAL A 278 -0.02 -9.32 -25.38
CA VAL A 278 0.95 -10.27 -25.92
C VAL A 278 0.64 -10.52 -27.38
N THR A 279 1.58 -10.25 -28.27
CA THR A 279 1.46 -10.55 -29.68
C THR A 279 2.17 -11.86 -30.03
N ASP A 280 3.38 -12.05 -29.48
CA ASP A 280 4.19 -13.26 -29.57
C ASP A 280 5.19 -13.32 -28.41
N THR A 281 6.12 -14.28 -28.43
CA THR A 281 7.13 -14.49 -27.38
C THR A 281 8.18 -13.39 -27.26
N ALA A 282 8.33 -12.55 -28.26
CA ALA A 282 9.27 -11.42 -28.27
C ALA A 282 8.55 -10.06 -28.07
N ASN A 283 7.29 -9.97 -28.50
CA ASN A 283 6.51 -8.74 -28.54
C ASN A 283 5.33 -8.80 -27.57
N TYR A 284 5.53 -8.26 -26.38
CA TYR A 284 4.54 -8.18 -25.30
C TYR A 284 4.75 -6.96 -24.45
N GLY A 285 3.67 -6.45 -23.86
CA GLY A 285 3.68 -5.26 -23.02
C GLY A 285 4.50 -5.43 -21.75
N LYS A 286 5.42 -4.51 -21.50
CA LYS A 286 6.23 -4.41 -20.28
C LYS A 286 5.97 -3.08 -19.59
N LEU A 287 5.89 -3.12 -18.27
CA LEU A 287 5.72 -1.93 -17.44
C LEU A 287 6.86 -1.81 -16.42
N ASP A 288 7.58 -0.69 -16.46
CA ASP A 288 8.73 -0.42 -15.60
C ASP A 288 8.46 0.78 -14.70
N VAL A 289 8.46 0.55 -13.39
CA VAL A 289 8.30 1.59 -12.36
C VAL A 289 9.57 1.79 -11.53
N SER A 290 10.68 1.12 -11.87
CA SER A 290 11.91 1.11 -11.07
C SER A 290 12.58 2.49 -10.96
N GLY A 291 12.41 3.36 -11.95
CA GLY A 291 12.94 4.73 -11.95
C GLY A 291 12.02 5.77 -11.34
N GLY A 292 10.78 5.42 -10.96
CA GLY A 292 9.73 6.32 -10.49
C GLY A 292 9.22 5.99 -9.10
N ALA A 293 8.56 6.97 -8.46
CA ALA A 293 7.78 6.71 -7.26
C ALA A 293 6.35 6.36 -7.67
N VAL A 294 5.83 5.22 -7.19
CA VAL A 294 4.47 4.79 -7.47
C VAL A 294 3.66 4.60 -6.19
N THR A 295 2.36 4.87 -6.29
CA THR A 295 1.38 4.66 -5.22
C THR A 295 0.16 3.93 -5.75
N GLY A 296 -0.59 3.28 -4.84
CA GLY A 296 -1.79 2.52 -5.20
C GLY A 296 -1.53 1.05 -5.46
N VAL A 297 -2.60 0.33 -5.71
CA VAL A 297 -2.61 -1.11 -5.98
C VAL A 297 -3.13 -1.34 -7.39
N MET A 298 -2.40 -2.11 -8.18
CA MET A 298 -2.70 -2.41 -9.58
C MET A 298 -3.05 -3.89 -9.74
N ASN A 299 -4.15 -4.18 -10.42
CA ASN A 299 -4.46 -5.52 -10.87
C ASN A 299 -3.82 -5.78 -12.23
N PHE A 300 -3.07 -6.86 -12.35
CA PHE A 300 -2.51 -7.33 -13.62
C PHE A 300 -3.52 -8.16 -14.38
N ASN A 301 -3.59 -7.96 -15.68
CA ASN A 301 -4.44 -8.70 -16.59
C ASN A 301 -3.72 -8.93 -17.93
N ILE A 302 -4.22 -9.87 -18.70
CA ILE A 302 -3.82 -10.09 -20.09
C ILE A 302 -4.89 -9.47 -21.00
N ALA A 303 -4.48 -8.69 -21.98
CA ALA A 303 -5.44 -8.07 -22.91
C ALA A 303 -6.16 -9.13 -23.77
N ASN A 304 -7.47 -8.99 -23.95
CA ASN A 304 -8.30 -9.97 -24.68
C ASN A 304 -7.86 -10.25 -26.12
N THR A 305 -7.12 -9.31 -26.71
CA THR A 305 -6.56 -9.45 -28.08
C THR A 305 -5.17 -10.10 -28.10
N SER A 306 -4.74 -10.70 -26.99
CA SER A 306 -3.44 -11.36 -26.88
C SER A 306 -3.46 -12.76 -27.50
N THR A 307 -2.30 -13.15 -28.07
CA THR A 307 -2.02 -14.51 -28.56
C THR A 307 -1.03 -15.16 -27.59
N LEU A 308 -1.47 -16.21 -26.91
CA LEU A 308 -0.67 -16.90 -25.89
C LEU A 308 -0.22 -18.28 -26.38
N ALA A 309 0.94 -18.70 -25.92
CA ALA A 309 1.43 -20.07 -26.08
C ALA A 309 1.51 -20.77 -24.72
N TYR A 310 1.15 -22.07 -24.67
CA TYR A 310 1.28 -22.89 -23.47
C TYR A 310 2.74 -23.08 -23.06
N ASN A 311 2.97 -23.23 -21.78
CA ASN A 311 4.29 -23.46 -21.18
C ASN A 311 5.34 -22.44 -21.60
N THR A 312 4.92 -21.16 -21.69
CA THR A 312 5.76 -20.05 -22.12
C THR A 312 5.96 -19.08 -20.97
N THR A 313 7.20 -18.57 -20.86
CA THR A 313 7.57 -17.51 -19.92
C THR A 313 7.84 -16.22 -20.71
N TYR A 314 7.15 -15.15 -20.33
CA TYR A 314 7.37 -13.79 -20.83
C TYR A 314 8.17 -13.03 -19.78
N ALA A 315 9.45 -12.80 -20.06
CA ALA A 315 10.38 -12.27 -19.06
C ALA A 315 10.16 -10.78 -18.76
N THR A 316 10.22 -10.44 -17.48
CA THR A 316 10.19 -9.04 -16.99
C THR A 316 8.99 -8.25 -17.54
N VAL A 317 7.78 -8.81 -17.40
CA VAL A 317 6.55 -8.08 -17.77
C VAL A 317 6.30 -6.90 -16.83
N LEU A 318 6.73 -7.01 -15.56
CA LEU A 318 6.72 -5.94 -14.58
C LEU A 318 8.13 -5.78 -13.97
N ASN A 319 8.56 -4.53 -13.75
CA ASN A 319 9.83 -4.20 -13.10
C ASN A 319 9.65 -3.09 -12.07
N GLY A 320 10.27 -3.23 -10.88
CA GLY A 320 10.28 -2.23 -9.81
C GLY A 320 9.06 -2.24 -8.90
N PHE A 321 8.14 -3.20 -9.04
CA PHE A 321 6.94 -3.32 -8.21
C PHE A 321 7.28 -3.85 -6.82
N LYS A 322 6.70 -3.22 -5.79
CA LYS A 322 6.66 -3.77 -4.43
C LYS A 322 5.39 -4.59 -4.23
N ILE A 323 5.38 -5.46 -3.22
CA ILE A 323 4.24 -6.31 -2.85
C ILE A 323 2.95 -5.47 -2.66
N ASN A 324 3.07 -4.33 -1.99
CA ASN A 324 1.93 -3.44 -1.71
C ASN A 324 1.36 -2.74 -2.94
N ASN A 325 2.01 -2.87 -4.11
CA ASN A 325 1.52 -2.32 -5.38
C ASN A 325 0.79 -3.36 -6.25
N LEU A 326 0.85 -4.65 -5.93
CA LEU A 326 0.29 -5.74 -6.75
C LEU A 326 -1.01 -6.29 -6.12
N GLY A 327 -2.13 -6.16 -6.85
CA GLY A 327 -3.45 -6.61 -6.39
C GLY A 327 -3.70 -8.10 -6.62
N ASN A 328 -3.24 -8.64 -7.75
CA ASN A 328 -3.32 -10.05 -8.09
C ASN A 328 -2.04 -10.51 -8.80
N SER A 329 -1.73 -11.79 -8.74
CA SER A 329 -0.54 -12.37 -9.38
C SER A 329 -0.81 -13.68 -10.12
N TYR A 330 -2.04 -14.10 -10.21
CA TYR A 330 -2.44 -15.27 -11.01
C TYR A 330 -3.91 -15.19 -11.39
N GLY A 331 -4.30 -15.96 -12.40
CA GLY A 331 -5.68 -16.01 -12.88
C GLY A 331 -5.84 -16.94 -14.07
N THR A 332 -7.04 -16.93 -14.63
CA THR A 332 -7.37 -17.65 -15.86
C THR A 332 -7.52 -16.68 -17.02
N PHE A 333 -7.30 -17.17 -18.22
CA PHE A 333 -7.49 -16.41 -19.45
C PHE A 333 -7.99 -17.36 -20.56
N SER A 334 -8.93 -16.90 -21.36
CA SER A 334 -9.45 -17.67 -22.50
C SER A 334 -9.35 -16.86 -23.77
N SER A 335 -8.80 -17.45 -24.83
CA SER A 335 -8.66 -16.82 -26.14
C SER A 335 -8.63 -17.89 -27.24
N GLY A 336 -9.33 -17.65 -28.33
CA GLY A 336 -9.32 -18.56 -29.49
C GLY A 336 -9.79 -19.98 -29.21
N GLY A 337 -10.71 -20.18 -28.27
CA GLY A 337 -11.18 -21.50 -27.84
C GLY A 337 -10.25 -22.23 -26.85
N ASN A 338 -9.09 -21.68 -26.54
CA ASN A 338 -8.15 -22.20 -25.56
C ASN A 338 -8.31 -21.53 -24.20
N SER A 339 -8.06 -22.29 -23.14
CA SER A 339 -8.08 -21.81 -21.76
C SER A 339 -6.71 -21.98 -21.12
N TYR A 340 -6.26 -20.92 -20.47
CA TYR A 340 -4.93 -20.78 -19.89
C TYR A 340 -5.02 -20.43 -18.42
N VAL A 341 -4.01 -20.82 -17.64
CA VAL A 341 -3.70 -20.25 -16.35
C VAL A 341 -2.44 -19.41 -16.50
N TRP A 342 -2.46 -18.23 -15.96
CA TRP A 342 -1.30 -17.35 -15.92
C TRP A 342 -0.86 -17.07 -14.49
N ALA A 343 0.42 -16.86 -14.30
CA ALA A 343 1.00 -16.40 -13.04
C ALA A 343 2.11 -15.37 -13.30
N LEU A 344 2.12 -14.36 -12.45
CA LEU A 344 3.28 -13.51 -12.24
C LEU A 344 4.22 -14.19 -11.27
N VAL A 345 5.48 -14.35 -11.64
CA VAL A 345 6.42 -15.17 -10.88
C VAL A 345 7.77 -14.48 -10.67
N HIS A 346 8.43 -14.86 -9.58
CA HIS A 346 9.85 -14.61 -9.33
C HIS A 346 10.63 -15.93 -9.41
N ARG A 347 11.93 -15.86 -9.71
CA ARG A 347 12.78 -17.04 -9.63
C ARG A 347 13.07 -17.39 -8.15
N ALA A 348 12.95 -18.66 -7.81
CA ALA A 348 13.24 -19.15 -6.47
C ALA A 348 14.72 -18.89 -6.11
N GLY A 349 14.96 -18.39 -4.90
CA GLY A 349 16.30 -18.07 -4.41
C GLY A 349 16.94 -16.81 -4.98
N ALA A 350 16.21 -16.03 -5.80
CA ALA A 350 16.66 -14.74 -6.29
C ALA A 350 15.79 -13.62 -5.71
N SER A 351 16.42 -12.58 -5.14
CA SER A 351 15.72 -11.33 -4.85
C SER A 351 15.53 -10.59 -6.17
N SER A 352 14.30 -10.33 -6.56
CA SER A 352 14.03 -9.69 -7.84
C SER A 352 12.87 -8.70 -7.71
N THR A 353 13.12 -7.49 -8.20
CA THR A 353 12.06 -6.52 -8.52
C THR A 353 11.47 -6.79 -9.91
N GLN A 354 12.01 -7.77 -10.64
CA GLN A 354 11.56 -8.20 -11.95
C GLN A 354 10.61 -9.38 -11.82
N THR A 355 9.44 -9.25 -12.44
CA THR A 355 8.39 -10.24 -12.40
C THR A 355 8.13 -10.78 -13.79
N ASP A 356 8.22 -12.08 -13.96
CA ASP A 356 7.94 -12.79 -15.22
C ASP A 356 6.46 -13.19 -15.26
N LEU A 357 5.90 -13.31 -16.46
CA LEU A 357 4.58 -13.89 -16.71
C LEU A 357 4.75 -15.30 -17.26
N VAL A 358 4.23 -16.29 -16.56
CA VAL A 358 4.22 -17.70 -16.99
C VAL A 358 2.81 -18.11 -17.38
N ILE A 359 2.71 -18.80 -18.52
CA ILE A 359 1.45 -19.34 -19.05
C ILE A 359 1.47 -20.86 -18.95
N LYS A 360 0.46 -21.42 -18.31
CA LYS A 360 0.27 -22.89 -18.17
C LYS A 360 -1.08 -23.32 -18.77
N PRO A 361 -1.23 -24.58 -19.16
CA PRO A 361 -2.54 -25.13 -19.47
C PRO A 361 -3.41 -25.10 -18.21
N LEU A 362 -4.73 -25.01 -18.41
CA LEU A 362 -5.68 -25.13 -17.33
C LEU A 362 -5.55 -26.53 -16.69
N PRO A 363 -5.46 -26.65 -15.35
CA PRO A 363 -5.45 -27.96 -14.67
C PRO A 363 -6.68 -28.80 -15.05
N GLN A 364 -6.53 -30.12 -15.12
CA GLN A 364 -7.63 -31.04 -15.48
C GLN A 364 -8.79 -30.99 -14.48
N SER A 365 -8.51 -30.64 -13.22
CA SER A 365 -9.51 -30.46 -12.18
C SER A 365 -10.31 -29.16 -12.27
N ALA A 366 -9.96 -28.25 -13.19
CA ALA A 366 -10.50 -26.91 -13.28
C ALA A 366 -11.22 -26.67 -14.62
N THR A 367 -12.20 -25.75 -14.58
CA THR A 367 -12.87 -25.21 -15.74
C THR A 367 -12.49 -23.75 -15.95
N PRO A 368 -12.70 -23.13 -17.12
CA PRO A 368 -12.45 -21.70 -17.32
C PRO A 368 -13.18 -20.78 -16.33
N ALA A 369 -14.29 -21.25 -15.77
CA ALA A 369 -15.06 -20.55 -14.75
C ALA A 369 -14.63 -20.88 -13.32
N SER A 370 -13.63 -21.75 -13.11
CA SER A 370 -13.14 -22.10 -11.78
C SER A 370 -12.58 -20.88 -11.06
N ALA A 371 -12.92 -20.74 -9.77
CA ALA A 371 -12.38 -19.66 -8.96
C ALA A 371 -10.84 -19.77 -8.88
N PRO A 372 -10.10 -18.68 -8.95
CA PRO A 372 -8.63 -18.71 -8.90
C PRO A 372 -8.08 -19.51 -7.71
N ALA A 373 -8.74 -19.46 -6.54
CA ALA A 373 -8.31 -20.18 -5.35
C ALA A 373 -8.30 -21.72 -5.52
N THR A 374 -9.15 -22.30 -6.39
CA THR A 374 -9.20 -23.75 -6.62
C THR A 374 -8.03 -24.26 -7.45
N ILE A 375 -7.47 -23.43 -8.31
CA ILE A 375 -6.33 -23.79 -9.18
C ILE A 375 -4.98 -23.53 -8.49
N LEU A 376 -4.94 -22.76 -7.41
CA LEU A 376 -3.70 -22.28 -6.78
C LEU A 376 -2.76 -23.42 -6.31
N PRO A 377 -3.25 -24.51 -5.66
CA PRO A 377 -2.36 -25.57 -5.20
C PRO A 377 -1.61 -26.26 -6.34
N GLU A 378 -2.31 -26.62 -7.43
CA GLU A 378 -1.71 -27.29 -8.60
C GLU A 378 -0.77 -26.35 -9.35
N LEU A 379 -1.17 -25.06 -9.49
CA LEU A 379 -0.34 -24.03 -10.10
C LEU A 379 0.96 -23.81 -9.32
N LYS A 380 0.91 -23.72 -8.00
CA LYS A 380 2.10 -23.63 -7.14
C LYS A 380 3.03 -24.83 -7.32
N ALA A 381 2.50 -26.05 -7.36
CA ALA A 381 3.29 -27.27 -7.54
C ALA A 381 3.97 -27.28 -8.93
N ALA A 382 3.25 -26.92 -9.99
CA ALA A 382 3.79 -26.85 -11.36
C ALA A 382 4.90 -25.81 -11.48
N LEU A 383 4.73 -24.63 -10.88
CA LEU A 383 5.72 -23.55 -10.92
C LEU A 383 6.96 -23.87 -10.07
N ALA A 384 6.78 -24.49 -8.90
CA ALA A 384 7.87 -24.89 -8.03
C ALA A 384 8.81 -25.91 -8.70
N ALA A 385 8.26 -26.83 -9.54
CA ALA A 385 9.05 -27.77 -10.33
C ALA A 385 9.99 -27.08 -11.35
N GLU A 386 9.68 -25.84 -11.72
CA GLU A 386 10.48 -25.00 -12.63
C GLU A 386 11.28 -23.91 -11.88
N SER A 387 11.38 -24.01 -10.55
CA SER A 387 12.05 -23.05 -9.69
C SER A 387 11.45 -21.63 -9.74
N TYR A 388 10.13 -21.55 -9.85
CA TYR A 388 9.38 -20.30 -9.76
C TYR A 388 8.54 -20.22 -8.48
N ILE A 389 8.39 -19.00 -7.97
CA ILE A 389 7.48 -18.64 -6.88
C ILE A 389 6.47 -17.63 -7.44
N ILE A 390 5.18 -17.81 -7.16
CA ILE A 390 4.17 -16.81 -7.52
C ILE A 390 4.45 -15.52 -6.73
N ALA A 391 4.46 -14.39 -7.42
CA ALA A 391 4.71 -13.08 -6.80
C ALA A 391 3.67 -12.79 -5.70
N PRO A 392 4.07 -12.40 -4.50
CA PRO A 392 3.14 -12.11 -3.41
C PRO A 392 2.30 -10.87 -3.72
N THR A 393 1.04 -10.87 -3.26
CA THR A 393 0.11 -9.76 -3.47
C THR A 393 -0.05 -8.91 -2.21
N ASN A 394 -0.53 -7.68 -2.41
CA ASN A 394 -0.83 -6.74 -1.34
C ASN A 394 -1.82 -7.36 -0.33
N TYR A 395 -2.96 -7.88 -0.80
CA TYR A 395 -4.01 -8.39 0.06
C TYR A 395 -3.57 -9.60 0.88
N ASP A 396 -3.02 -10.64 0.23
CA ASP A 396 -2.59 -11.86 0.92
C ASP A 396 -1.49 -11.58 1.94
N THR A 397 -0.57 -10.67 1.60
CA THR A 397 0.50 -10.26 2.52
C THR A 397 -0.03 -9.44 3.70
N GLN A 398 -1.00 -8.54 3.49
CA GLN A 398 -1.64 -7.82 4.60
C GLN A 398 -2.35 -8.76 5.57
N VAL A 399 -3.10 -9.75 5.06
CA VAL A 399 -3.78 -10.74 5.89
C VAL A 399 -2.76 -11.61 6.64
N ALA A 400 -1.67 -12.02 5.98
CA ALA A 400 -0.57 -12.76 6.61
C ALA A 400 0.10 -11.93 7.72
N LEU A 401 0.38 -10.66 7.48
CA LEU A 401 0.96 -9.74 8.47
C LEU A 401 0.00 -9.44 9.63
N ALA A 402 -1.31 -9.34 9.38
CA ALA A 402 -2.30 -9.18 10.45
C ALA A 402 -2.36 -10.41 11.36
N SER A 403 -2.35 -11.61 10.78
CA SER A 403 -2.25 -12.86 11.55
C SER A 403 -0.93 -12.97 12.33
N PHE A 404 0.17 -12.58 11.70
CA PHE A 404 1.49 -12.52 12.32
C PHE A 404 1.51 -11.54 13.50
N GLY A 405 0.94 -10.33 13.32
CA GLY A 405 0.81 -9.31 14.36
C GLY A 405 0.00 -9.78 15.56
N THR A 406 -1.09 -10.53 15.32
CA THR A 406 -1.89 -11.15 16.40
C THR A 406 -1.07 -12.14 17.21
N SER A 407 -0.27 -12.98 16.56
CA SER A 407 0.61 -13.95 17.23
C SER A 407 1.74 -13.26 18.01
N LEU A 408 2.34 -12.20 17.46
CA LEU A 408 3.33 -11.37 18.19
C LEU A 408 2.72 -10.71 19.42
N GLN A 409 1.49 -10.22 19.32
CA GLN A 409 0.80 -9.58 20.44
C GLN A 409 0.56 -10.56 21.59
N SER A 410 0.20 -11.82 21.27
CA SER A 410 0.08 -12.88 22.29
C SER A 410 1.42 -13.20 22.96
N LEU A 411 2.49 -13.20 22.18
CA LEU A 411 3.85 -13.40 22.70
C LEU A 411 4.28 -12.27 23.65
N PHE A 412 3.97 -11.00 23.30
CA PHE A 412 4.19 -9.87 24.18
C PHE A 412 3.34 -9.94 25.45
N ALA A 413 2.07 -10.36 25.34
CA ALA A 413 1.19 -10.54 26.49
C ALA A 413 1.75 -11.60 27.45
N MET A 414 2.26 -12.72 26.92
CA MET A 414 2.85 -13.79 27.73
C MET A 414 4.14 -13.35 28.44
N GLN A 415 5.04 -12.64 27.75
CA GLN A 415 6.24 -12.11 28.40
C GLN A 415 5.89 -11.06 29.47
N SER A 416 4.91 -10.19 29.18
CA SER A 416 4.41 -9.21 30.14
C SER A 416 3.80 -9.88 31.37
N ALA A 417 2.97 -10.93 31.18
CA ALA A 417 2.40 -11.71 32.26
C ALA A 417 3.49 -12.38 33.13
N GLY A 418 4.56 -12.89 32.50
CA GLY A 418 5.72 -13.42 33.21
C GLY A 418 6.39 -12.39 34.12
N VAL A 419 6.75 -11.22 33.57
CA VAL A 419 7.40 -10.12 34.31
C VAL A 419 6.48 -9.57 35.41
N ILE A 420 5.18 -9.40 35.12
CA ILE A 420 4.20 -8.92 36.10
C ILE A 420 4.07 -9.91 37.27
N ASN A 421 3.97 -11.22 36.98
CA ASN A 421 3.91 -12.25 38.01
C ASN A 421 5.21 -12.28 38.81
N GLY A 422 6.37 -12.19 38.15
CA GLY A 422 7.68 -12.12 38.82
C GLY A 422 7.78 -10.97 39.82
N MET A 423 7.27 -9.80 39.51
CA MET A 423 7.25 -8.66 40.44
C MET A 423 6.36 -8.89 41.67
N THR A 424 5.46 -9.90 41.66
CA THR A 424 4.67 -10.27 42.83
C THR A 424 5.38 -11.24 43.76
N TYR A 425 6.47 -11.89 43.35
CA TYR A 425 7.20 -12.88 44.16
C TYR A 425 7.74 -12.28 45.42
N ASP A 426 7.78 -13.12 46.45
CA ASP A 426 8.25 -12.79 47.81
C ASP A 426 8.74 -14.06 48.53
N CYS A 427 9.62 -13.90 49.51
CA CYS A 427 10.12 -14.96 50.35
C CYS A 427 10.10 -14.48 51.81
N PRO A 428 8.96 -14.64 52.54
CA PRO A 428 8.78 -14.05 53.88
C PRO A 428 9.15 -15.00 55.04
N LEU A 429 9.63 -16.20 54.75
CA LEU A 429 9.95 -17.20 55.78
C LEU A 429 11.45 -17.19 56.10
N PHE A 430 11.82 -16.84 57.36
CA PHE A 430 13.21 -16.69 57.78
C PHE A 430 13.53 -17.57 58.97
N GLY A 431 14.72 -18.17 58.95
CA GLY A 431 15.31 -18.86 60.07
C GLY A 431 16.34 -18.00 60.83
N ASN A 432 17.23 -18.66 61.53
CA ASN A 432 18.22 -18.00 62.38
C ASN A 432 19.29 -17.20 61.62
N ARG A 433 19.50 -17.49 60.33
CA ARG A 433 20.46 -16.81 59.44
C ARG A 433 19.85 -15.64 58.68
N ASN A 434 18.57 -15.33 58.88
CA ASN A 434 17.84 -14.30 58.17
C ASN A 434 17.78 -14.49 56.65
N VAL A 435 17.92 -15.73 56.16
CA VAL A 435 17.86 -16.07 54.75
C VAL A 435 16.59 -16.86 54.46
N CYS A 436 15.92 -16.54 53.38
CA CYS A 436 14.81 -17.29 52.80
C CYS A 436 15.15 -17.76 51.41
N VAL A 437 14.88 -19.03 51.10
CA VAL A 437 15.02 -19.60 49.74
C VAL A 437 13.73 -20.30 49.38
N SER A 438 13.22 -20.04 48.18
CA SER A 438 12.05 -20.72 47.64
C SER A 438 12.35 -21.23 46.25
N ALA A 439 12.07 -22.52 45.98
CA ALA A 439 12.17 -23.12 44.67
C ALA A 439 10.78 -23.61 44.21
N GLY A 440 10.52 -23.57 42.90
CA GLY A 440 9.21 -24.00 42.42
C GLY A 440 9.08 -24.02 40.91
N GLY A 441 7.83 -24.09 40.46
CA GLY A 441 7.48 -24.04 39.07
C GLY A 441 6.28 -23.14 38.82
N ARG A 442 6.27 -22.53 37.65
CA ARG A 442 5.18 -21.69 37.16
C ARG A 442 4.66 -22.23 35.84
N PHE A 443 3.35 -22.34 35.74
CA PHE A 443 2.64 -22.56 34.48
C PHE A 443 1.77 -21.34 34.20
N THR A 444 1.91 -20.75 33.01
CA THR A 444 1.07 -19.62 32.57
C THR A 444 0.44 -19.98 31.22
N ASN A 445 -0.87 -19.79 31.13
CA ASN A 445 -1.65 -19.89 29.90
C ASN A 445 -2.24 -18.51 29.56
N VAL A 446 -2.14 -18.12 28.27
CA VAL A 446 -2.76 -16.92 27.74
C VAL A 446 -3.89 -17.33 26.79
N SER A 447 -5.12 -16.88 27.07
CA SER A 447 -6.30 -17.21 26.30
C SER A 447 -6.36 -16.44 24.99
N GLY A 448 -7.09 -17.02 23.99
CA GLY A 448 -7.33 -16.36 22.69
C GLY A 448 -6.38 -16.84 21.59
N VAL A 449 -5.15 -17.14 21.90
CA VAL A 449 -4.22 -17.92 21.08
C VAL A 449 -3.64 -18.97 22.04
N PRO A 450 -3.64 -20.28 21.72
CA PRO A 450 -3.19 -21.31 22.66
C PRO A 450 -1.69 -21.17 22.92
N ASP A 451 -1.35 -20.30 23.82
CA ASP A 451 0.02 -19.96 24.19
C ASP A 451 0.23 -20.26 25.66
N ASN A 452 1.16 -21.14 25.97
CA ASN A 452 1.47 -21.51 27.35
C ASN A 452 2.98 -21.59 27.60
N THR A 453 3.38 -21.33 28.83
CA THR A 453 4.77 -21.46 29.26
C THR A 453 4.85 -22.17 30.59
N THR A 454 5.82 -23.07 30.70
CA THR A 454 6.23 -23.71 31.97
C THR A 454 7.64 -23.26 32.29
N SER A 455 7.86 -22.86 33.54
CA SER A 455 9.17 -22.40 33.99
C SER A 455 9.55 -22.94 35.35
N ALA A 456 10.86 -23.04 35.61
CA ALA A 456 11.43 -23.26 36.91
C ALA A 456 11.75 -21.92 37.60
N LEU A 457 11.49 -21.85 38.90
CA LEU A 457 11.57 -20.63 39.67
C LEU A 457 12.51 -20.84 40.84
N LEU A 458 13.38 -19.85 41.11
CA LEU A 458 14.19 -19.73 42.31
C LEU A 458 14.05 -18.32 42.86
N ILE A 459 13.67 -18.17 44.12
CA ILE A 459 13.55 -16.89 44.86
C ILE A 459 14.45 -16.94 46.06
N GLY A 460 15.20 -15.86 46.31
CA GLY A 460 16.01 -15.69 47.52
C GLY A 460 15.73 -14.36 48.17
N ALA A 461 15.72 -14.29 49.50
CA ALA A 461 15.60 -13.04 50.24
C ALA A 461 16.47 -13.05 51.51
N TYR A 462 16.91 -11.86 51.89
CA TYR A 462 17.61 -11.60 53.14
C TYR A 462 16.85 -10.57 53.96
N ARG A 463 16.63 -10.88 55.25
CA ARG A 463 15.97 -10.01 56.21
C ARG A 463 17.01 -9.14 56.90
N PHE A 464 17.08 -7.87 56.52
CA PHE A 464 18.01 -6.88 57.08
C PHE A 464 17.58 -6.39 58.46
N SER A 465 16.29 -6.31 58.72
CA SER A 465 15.69 -5.98 60.02
C SER A 465 14.36 -6.69 60.17
N GLU A 466 13.72 -6.58 61.35
CA GLU A 466 12.38 -7.15 61.57
C GLU A 466 11.34 -6.61 60.56
N ASN A 467 11.59 -5.40 60.08
CA ASN A 467 10.68 -4.70 59.19
C ASN A 467 11.08 -4.74 57.71
N LEU A 468 12.36 -5.04 57.34
CA LEU A 468 12.86 -4.89 55.98
C LEU A 468 13.50 -6.20 55.48
N ARG A 469 12.99 -6.69 54.34
CA ARG A 469 13.61 -7.76 53.55
C ARG A 469 13.88 -7.31 52.11
N LEU A 470 15.00 -7.74 51.56
CA LEU A 470 15.37 -7.56 50.14
C LEU A 470 15.61 -8.90 49.53
N GLY A 471 15.19 -9.06 48.27
CA GLY A 471 15.35 -10.34 47.57
C GLY A 471 15.46 -10.18 46.06
N GLY A 472 15.66 -11.33 45.43
CA GLY A 472 15.67 -11.46 43.98
C GLY A 472 15.12 -12.79 43.53
N TYR A 473 14.90 -12.93 42.24
CA TYR A 473 14.40 -14.17 41.67
C TYR A 473 15.00 -14.44 40.30
N LEU A 474 15.02 -15.73 39.96
CA LEU A 474 15.33 -16.27 38.65
C LEU A 474 14.14 -17.12 38.19
N ASP A 475 13.62 -16.90 36.98
CA ASP A 475 12.52 -17.67 36.41
C ASP A 475 12.95 -18.14 35.01
N GLN A 476 13.28 -19.43 34.90
CA GLN A 476 13.81 -20.04 33.69
C GLN A 476 12.68 -20.76 32.95
N GLY A 477 12.34 -20.31 31.72
CA GLY A 477 11.45 -21.04 30.83
C GLY A 477 12.01 -22.41 30.46
N ILE A 478 11.23 -23.46 30.71
CA ILE A 478 11.56 -24.85 30.37
C ILE A 478 10.89 -25.26 29.06
N SER A 479 9.63 -24.86 28.91
CA SER A 479 8.80 -25.20 27.76
C SER A 479 7.90 -24.02 27.43
N GLN A 480 7.79 -23.74 26.13
CA GLN A 480 6.87 -22.75 25.61
C GLN A 480 6.22 -23.30 24.36
N SER A 481 4.89 -23.26 24.30
CA SER A 481 4.10 -23.51 23.10
C SER A 481 3.74 -22.19 22.47
N THR A 482 4.03 -22.02 21.19
CA THR A 482 3.65 -20.83 20.41
C THR A 482 2.70 -21.23 19.29
N PRO A 483 1.62 -20.48 19.07
CA PRO A 483 0.63 -20.84 18.07
C PRO A 483 1.19 -20.81 16.66
N GLY A 484 0.80 -21.80 15.85
CA GLY A 484 1.02 -21.82 14.40
C GLY A 484 2.48 -21.82 13.95
N GLY A 485 3.45 -22.04 14.83
CA GLY A 485 4.86 -22.02 14.44
C GLY A 485 5.43 -20.65 14.08
N VAL A 486 4.71 -19.56 14.42
CA VAL A 486 5.10 -18.18 14.09
C VAL A 486 6.37 -17.76 14.81
N ALA A 487 6.60 -18.23 16.03
CA ALA A 487 7.79 -17.90 16.80
C ALA A 487 8.46 -19.18 17.34
N LYS A 488 9.76 -19.28 17.15
CA LYS A 488 10.61 -20.27 17.81
C LYS A 488 11.54 -19.51 18.76
N LEU A 489 11.26 -19.59 20.05
CA LEU A 489 12.13 -19.00 21.05
C LEU A 489 13.36 -19.87 21.25
N SER A 490 14.53 -19.25 21.32
CA SER A 490 15.76 -19.92 21.76
C SER A 490 15.78 -19.92 23.29
N ASN A 491 16.45 -20.93 23.90
CA ASN A 491 16.72 -20.97 25.32
C ASN A 491 17.55 -19.72 25.68
N GLY A 492 16.86 -18.69 26.16
CA GLY A 492 17.46 -17.42 26.59
C GLY A 492 17.93 -17.47 28.04
N ALA A 493 18.52 -16.38 28.47
CA ALA A 493 18.79 -16.16 29.88
C ALA A 493 17.49 -16.21 30.70
N PRO A 494 17.54 -16.66 31.96
CA PRO A 494 16.37 -16.61 32.83
C PRO A 494 15.86 -15.18 32.99
N MET A 495 14.56 -15.02 33.16
CA MET A 495 13.99 -13.78 33.65
C MET A 495 14.57 -13.50 35.06
N VAL A 496 15.05 -12.29 35.26
CA VAL A 496 15.64 -11.88 36.52
C VAL A 496 14.82 -10.74 37.14
N GLY A 497 14.79 -10.68 38.44
CA GLY A 497 14.19 -9.54 39.14
C GLY A 497 14.63 -9.40 40.59
N VAL A 498 14.32 -8.23 41.10
CA VAL A 498 14.64 -7.85 42.50
C VAL A 498 13.41 -7.30 43.17
N PHE A 499 13.34 -7.42 44.47
CA PHE A 499 12.26 -6.83 45.27
C PHE A 499 12.75 -6.39 46.67
N GLY A 500 12.06 -5.41 47.21
CA GLY A 500 12.20 -4.98 48.58
C GLY A 500 10.82 -4.85 49.24
N VAL A 501 10.68 -5.34 50.46
CA VAL A 501 9.43 -5.25 51.20
C VAL A 501 9.71 -4.73 52.61
N TRP A 502 8.99 -3.69 52.98
CA TRP A 502 8.98 -3.12 54.32
C TRP A 502 7.62 -3.35 54.93
N ASN A 503 7.59 -3.85 56.17
CA ASN A 503 6.39 -4.11 56.96
C ASN A 503 6.44 -3.32 58.27
N GLN A 504 5.35 -2.68 58.64
CA GLN A 504 5.23 -2.02 59.93
C GLN A 504 5.24 -3.03 61.07
N ASN A 505 4.48 -4.12 60.96
CA ASN A 505 4.33 -5.17 61.94
C ASN A 505 4.69 -6.54 61.32
N ALA A 506 5.29 -7.43 62.16
CA ALA A 506 5.72 -8.78 61.68
C ALA A 506 4.54 -9.74 61.44
N ASP A 507 3.37 -9.49 62.05
CA ASP A 507 2.17 -10.31 61.92
C ASP A 507 1.33 -10.05 60.64
N GLY A 508 1.76 -9.08 59.83
CA GLY A 508 1.08 -8.69 58.60
C GLY A 508 -0.03 -7.65 58.79
N THR A 509 -0.23 -7.14 60.01
CA THR A 509 -1.07 -5.98 60.27
C THR A 509 -0.30 -4.66 60.04
N GLY A 510 -1.02 -3.55 59.91
CA GLY A 510 -0.39 -2.25 59.63
C GLY A 510 0.07 -2.07 58.20
N LEU A 511 0.93 -1.09 57.97
CA LEU A 511 1.39 -0.70 56.64
C LEU A 511 2.47 -1.67 56.08
N GLU A 512 2.33 -2.10 54.84
CA GLU A 512 3.37 -2.77 54.05
C GLU A 512 3.61 -2.00 52.76
N ALA A 513 4.88 -1.78 52.43
CA ALA A 513 5.33 -1.20 51.17
C ALA A 513 6.19 -2.22 50.40
N LYS A 514 5.88 -2.46 49.14
CA LYS A 514 6.66 -3.32 48.26
C LYS A 514 7.12 -2.55 47.03
N LEU A 515 8.40 -2.68 46.70
CA LEU A 515 8.96 -2.28 45.39
C LEU A 515 9.54 -3.51 44.72
N ALA A 516 9.35 -3.63 43.42
CA ALA A 516 9.92 -4.73 42.64
C ALA A 516 10.25 -4.28 41.22
N ALA A 517 11.24 -4.94 40.60
CA ALA A 517 11.57 -4.79 39.20
C ALA A 517 11.89 -6.15 38.57
N GLY A 518 11.62 -6.30 37.29
CA GLY A 518 11.90 -7.52 36.54
C GLY A 518 12.33 -7.24 35.10
N TYR A 519 13.12 -8.13 34.57
CA TYR A 519 13.65 -8.06 33.22
C TYR A 519 13.77 -9.45 32.58
N THR A 520 13.39 -9.53 31.31
CA THR A 520 13.61 -10.72 30.46
C THR A 520 14.05 -10.30 29.08
N ASN A 521 14.95 -11.10 28.48
CA ASN A 521 15.39 -10.95 27.10
C ASN A 521 15.50 -12.34 26.46
N GLN A 522 14.79 -12.55 25.37
CA GLN A 522 14.75 -13.83 24.66
C GLN A 522 14.99 -13.61 23.18
N ASN A 523 15.87 -14.41 22.58
CA ASN A 523 16.02 -14.45 21.13
C ASN A 523 14.89 -15.29 20.52
N ALA A 524 14.35 -14.81 19.41
CA ALA A 524 13.28 -15.48 18.69
C ALA A 524 13.61 -15.54 17.20
N THR A 525 13.31 -16.67 16.57
CA THR A 525 13.16 -16.76 15.13
C THR A 525 11.68 -16.65 14.83
N LEU A 526 11.32 -15.64 14.07
CA LEU A 526 9.93 -15.34 13.70
C LEU A 526 9.70 -15.73 12.25
N THR A 527 8.56 -16.37 11.95
CA THR A 527 8.19 -16.80 10.60
C THR A 527 6.78 -16.32 10.29
N ARG A 528 6.63 -15.60 9.21
CA ARG A 528 5.33 -15.12 8.75
C ARG A 528 4.48 -16.27 8.22
N PRO A 529 3.19 -16.40 8.62
CA PRO A 529 2.31 -17.44 8.09
C PRO A 529 2.03 -17.21 6.61
N VAL A 530 1.82 -18.31 5.86
CA VAL A 530 1.46 -18.26 4.44
C VAL A 530 -0.05 -18.17 4.30
N ILE A 531 -0.52 -17.13 3.61
CA ILE A 531 -1.93 -16.95 3.23
C ILE A 531 -1.97 -16.65 1.74
N GLY A 532 -2.76 -17.40 0.98
CA GLY A 532 -2.83 -17.27 -0.48
C GLY A 532 -1.46 -17.41 -1.12
N VAL A 533 -0.99 -16.35 -1.77
CA VAL A 533 0.33 -16.27 -2.41
C VAL A 533 1.38 -15.54 -1.56
N SER A 534 1.09 -15.22 -0.29
CA SER A 534 2.12 -14.64 0.58
C SER A 534 3.25 -15.65 0.84
N GLU A 535 4.44 -15.14 1.15
CA GLU A 535 5.65 -15.93 1.36
C GLU A 535 5.94 -16.17 2.86
N PRO A 536 6.55 -17.31 3.24
CA PRO A 536 6.90 -17.65 4.64
C PRO A 536 8.21 -16.98 5.06
N GLY A 537 8.29 -15.64 4.99
CA GLY A 537 9.48 -14.91 5.39
C GLY A 537 9.86 -15.17 6.84
N SER A 538 11.14 -15.44 7.11
CA SER A 538 11.66 -15.77 8.44
C SER A 538 12.91 -14.95 8.75
N GLY A 539 13.02 -14.52 10.02
CA GLY A 539 14.19 -13.78 10.52
C GLY A 539 14.31 -13.87 12.03
N SER A 540 15.47 -13.46 12.56
CA SER A 540 15.78 -13.53 13.99
C SER A 540 15.80 -12.15 14.62
N THR A 541 15.26 -12.06 15.85
CA THR A 541 15.18 -10.83 16.63
C THR A 541 15.31 -11.11 18.12
N ALA A 542 15.47 -10.07 18.93
CA ALA A 542 15.38 -10.13 20.37
C ALA A 542 14.06 -9.53 20.86
N LEU A 543 13.41 -10.24 21.78
CA LEU A 543 12.21 -9.83 22.49
C LEU A 543 12.60 -9.44 23.91
N THR A 544 12.35 -8.21 24.31
CA THR A 544 12.68 -7.71 25.65
C THR A 544 11.42 -7.28 26.39
N THR A 545 11.34 -7.60 27.68
CA THR A 545 10.30 -7.05 28.56
C THR A 545 10.90 -6.71 29.91
N GLN A 546 10.59 -5.52 30.40
CA GLN A 546 10.99 -5.04 31.70
C GLN A 546 9.84 -4.37 32.41
N GLY A 547 9.88 -4.37 33.74
CA GLY A 547 8.83 -3.77 34.55
C GLY A 547 9.31 -3.29 35.91
N ALA A 548 8.54 -2.37 36.46
CA ALA A 548 8.69 -1.89 37.84
C ALA A 548 7.31 -1.83 38.51
N LEU A 549 7.25 -2.14 39.81
CA LEU A 549 6.05 -2.20 40.60
C LEU A 549 6.28 -1.51 41.96
N GLY A 550 5.34 -0.66 42.35
CA GLY A 550 5.23 -0.13 43.71
C GLY A 550 3.83 -0.39 44.24
N VAL A 551 3.71 -1.01 45.40
CA VAL A 551 2.43 -1.30 46.08
C VAL A 551 2.50 -0.94 47.55
N LEU A 552 1.45 -0.29 48.02
CA LEU A 552 1.17 -0.05 49.45
C LEU A 552 -0.07 -0.85 49.82
N LYS A 553 -0.05 -1.52 50.95
CA LYS A 553 -1.23 -2.17 51.56
C LYS A 553 -1.27 -1.92 53.05
N TYR A 554 -2.45 -1.95 53.64
CA TYR A 554 -2.65 -1.81 55.08
C TYR A 554 -3.47 -2.98 55.62
N GLY A 555 -2.88 -3.80 56.48
CA GLY A 555 -3.49 -4.99 57.06
C GLY A 555 -4.35 -4.65 58.29
N PHE A 556 -5.65 -4.91 58.21
CA PHE A 556 -6.59 -4.85 59.30
C PHE A 556 -6.82 -6.27 59.85
N GLY A 557 -6.48 -6.50 61.12
CA GLY A 557 -6.81 -7.74 61.81
C GLY A 557 -8.32 -7.84 62.07
N VAL A 558 -8.95 -8.92 61.61
CA VAL A 558 -10.37 -9.23 61.84
C VAL A 558 -10.44 -10.52 62.63
N GLY A 559 -10.55 -10.40 63.95
CA GLY A 559 -10.37 -11.51 64.89
C GLY A 559 -8.93 -12.02 64.89
N ASN A 560 -8.70 -13.24 65.43
CA ASN A 560 -7.34 -13.77 65.64
C ASN A 560 -6.76 -14.52 64.42
N LYS A 561 -7.51 -14.72 63.36
CA LYS A 561 -7.12 -15.60 62.24
C LYS A 561 -7.21 -14.95 60.85
N THR A 562 -7.81 -13.76 60.76
CA THR A 562 -8.07 -13.11 59.47
C THR A 562 -7.45 -11.75 59.40
N ILE A 563 -6.80 -11.44 58.28
CA ILE A 563 -6.30 -10.11 57.94
C ILE A 563 -6.92 -9.71 56.62
N ILE A 564 -7.50 -8.54 56.53
CA ILE A 564 -8.02 -7.95 55.28
C ILE A 564 -7.18 -6.72 54.98
N SER A 565 -6.57 -6.67 53.82
CA SER A 565 -5.64 -5.63 53.41
C SER A 565 -6.12 -4.96 52.12
N PRO A 566 -6.74 -3.76 52.16
CA PRO A 566 -6.83 -2.91 50.98
C PRO A 566 -5.42 -2.57 50.50
N TYR A 567 -5.26 -2.52 49.17
CA TYR A 567 -4.01 -2.13 48.53
C TYR A 567 -4.23 -1.13 47.41
N ALA A 568 -3.23 -0.30 47.15
CA ALA A 568 -3.10 0.57 46.02
C ALA A 568 -1.66 0.54 45.49
N GLY A 569 -1.48 0.69 44.20
CA GLY A 569 -0.14 0.64 43.63
C GLY A 569 -0.07 1.19 42.23
N MET A 570 1.14 1.20 41.70
CA MET A 570 1.45 1.56 40.32
C MET A 570 2.44 0.56 39.73
N ARG A 571 2.22 0.21 38.47
CA ARG A 571 3.08 -0.68 37.71
C ARG A 571 3.42 -0.06 36.37
N TYR A 572 4.67 -0.16 35.97
CA TYR A 572 5.14 0.15 34.62
C TYR A 572 5.65 -1.13 33.96
N VAL A 573 5.26 -1.38 32.71
CA VAL A 573 5.78 -2.48 31.91
C VAL A 573 6.12 -1.95 30.52
N LEU A 574 7.30 -2.27 30.03
CA LEU A 574 7.77 -1.99 28.68
C LEU A 574 8.20 -3.31 28.05
N GLY A 575 7.56 -3.66 26.96
CA GLY A 575 7.89 -4.83 26.12
C GLY A 575 8.14 -4.41 24.69
N GLY A 576 8.99 -5.15 23.99
CA GLY A 576 9.26 -4.83 22.60
C GLY A 576 10.06 -5.89 21.86
N MET A 577 10.25 -5.61 20.58
CA MET A 577 10.99 -6.42 19.64
C MET A 577 11.97 -5.52 18.90
N ASN A 578 13.21 -5.98 18.72
CA ASN A 578 14.16 -5.31 17.84
C ASN A 578 13.74 -5.45 16.37
N GLY A 579 14.14 -4.48 15.54
CA GLY A 579 13.96 -4.61 14.09
C GLY A 579 14.77 -5.78 13.54
N TYR A 580 14.29 -6.40 12.47
CA TYR A 580 14.99 -7.48 11.76
C TYR A 580 14.60 -7.54 10.29
N ALA A 581 15.35 -8.28 9.49
CA ALA A 581 15.05 -8.57 8.10
C ALA A 581 14.75 -10.06 7.92
N GLU A 582 13.79 -10.37 7.07
CA GLU A 582 13.56 -11.75 6.59
C GLU A 582 14.74 -12.20 5.73
N SER A 583 15.04 -13.49 5.80
CA SER A 583 16.07 -14.11 4.96
C SER A 583 15.46 -14.57 3.64
N GLN A 584 16.17 -14.32 2.56
CA GLN A 584 15.87 -14.88 1.25
C GLN A 584 16.06 -16.39 1.26
N SER A 585 15.20 -17.12 0.55
CA SER A 585 15.28 -18.59 0.44
C SER A 585 14.67 -19.10 -0.86
N SER A 586 14.63 -20.41 -1.05
CA SER A 586 13.93 -21.02 -2.19
C SER A 586 12.41 -20.82 -2.17
N THR A 587 11.84 -20.33 -1.07
CA THR A 587 10.39 -20.03 -0.90
C THR A 587 10.11 -18.58 -0.59
N VAL A 588 11.15 -17.72 -0.53
CA VAL A 588 11.05 -16.29 -0.22
C VAL A 588 11.87 -15.51 -1.23
N SER A 589 11.20 -14.87 -2.16
CA SER A 589 11.78 -14.00 -3.19
C SER A 589 11.68 -12.51 -2.82
N SER A 590 10.76 -12.18 -1.93
CA SER A 590 10.39 -10.80 -1.59
C SER A 590 10.47 -10.58 -0.06
N PRO A 591 11.69 -10.62 0.52
CA PRO A 591 11.87 -10.49 1.96
C PRO A 591 11.47 -9.09 2.46
N LEU A 592 10.81 -9.07 3.63
CA LEU A 592 10.41 -7.85 4.32
C LEU A 592 11.45 -7.48 5.40
N ILE A 593 11.55 -6.17 5.67
CA ILE A 593 12.33 -5.61 6.76
C ILE A 593 11.35 -5.06 7.79
N TYR A 594 11.44 -5.52 9.01
CA TYR A 594 10.56 -5.12 10.12
C TYR A 594 11.21 -4.07 10.98
N ASN A 595 10.47 -3.01 11.31
CA ASN A 595 10.90 -2.02 12.28
C ASN A 595 10.82 -2.59 13.71
N ALA A 596 11.57 -1.99 14.62
CA ALA A 596 11.43 -2.27 16.04
C ALA A 596 10.01 -1.92 16.54
N ILE A 597 9.48 -2.74 17.45
CA ILE A 597 8.18 -2.54 18.09
C ILE A 597 8.41 -2.25 19.57
N SER A 598 7.70 -1.26 20.12
CA SER A 598 7.72 -0.92 21.52
C SER A 598 6.30 -0.75 22.05
N ASN A 599 5.98 -1.51 23.10
CA ASN A 599 4.70 -1.47 23.79
C ASN A 599 4.95 -1.11 25.25
N TYR A 600 4.27 -0.14 25.80
CA TYR A 600 4.37 0.16 27.24
C TYR A 600 3.01 0.44 27.87
N THR A 601 2.92 0.13 29.15
CA THR A 601 1.76 0.47 30.00
C THR A 601 2.21 0.99 31.35
N THR A 602 1.57 2.08 31.80
CA THR A 602 1.59 2.53 33.18
C THR A 602 0.21 2.27 33.76
N THR A 603 0.14 1.41 34.77
CA THR A 603 -1.11 0.87 35.30
C THR A 603 -1.24 1.23 36.79
N THR A 604 -2.34 1.81 37.20
CA THR A 604 -2.73 1.92 38.61
C THR A 604 -3.45 0.64 39.06
N LEU A 605 -3.20 0.23 40.28
CA LEU A 605 -3.70 -1.00 40.88
C LEU A 605 -4.49 -0.65 42.14
N ALA A 606 -5.64 -1.28 42.35
CA ALA A 606 -6.41 -1.17 43.60
C ALA A 606 -7.21 -2.44 43.84
N GLY A 607 -7.35 -2.83 45.10
CA GLY A 607 -8.11 -4.01 45.48
C GLY A 607 -7.94 -4.37 46.95
N PHE A 608 -8.31 -5.63 47.23
CA PHE A 608 -8.23 -6.20 48.59
C PHE A 608 -7.50 -7.54 48.52
N ILE A 609 -6.72 -7.81 49.59
CA ILE A 609 -6.11 -9.12 49.85
C ILE A 609 -6.64 -9.59 51.21
N GLY A 610 -7.22 -10.78 51.25
CA GLY A 610 -7.63 -11.46 52.46
C GLY A 610 -6.68 -12.62 52.75
N SER A 611 -6.21 -12.72 53.99
CA SER A 611 -5.46 -13.86 54.50
C SER A 611 -6.23 -14.48 55.68
N HIS A 612 -6.50 -15.78 55.63
CA HIS A 612 -7.21 -16.49 56.70
C HIS A 612 -6.46 -17.77 57.07
N ARG A 613 -6.10 -17.86 58.34
CA ARG A 613 -5.45 -19.05 58.94
C ARG A 613 -6.54 -20.04 59.35
N LEU A 614 -6.69 -21.13 58.59
CA LEU A 614 -7.63 -22.20 58.94
C LEU A 614 -7.27 -22.91 60.23
N ASP A 615 -5.99 -23.32 60.32
CA ASP A 615 -5.38 -23.92 61.50
C ASP A 615 -3.93 -23.42 61.65
N GLU A 616 -3.13 -24.11 62.50
CA GLU A 616 -1.73 -23.73 62.75
C GLU A 616 -0.82 -23.93 61.52
N LYS A 617 -1.24 -24.77 60.55
CA LYS A 617 -0.42 -25.15 59.40
C LYS A 617 -0.96 -24.63 58.07
N VAL A 618 -2.25 -24.30 57.99
CA VAL A 618 -2.90 -23.94 56.70
C VAL A 618 -3.31 -22.48 56.71
N ASN A 619 -2.79 -21.73 55.73
CA ASN A 619 -3.17 -20.36 55.45
C ASN A 619 -3.72 -20.22 54.04
N ILE A 620 -4.89 -19.60 53.89
CA ILE A 620 -5.49 -19.27 52.60
C ILE A 620 -5.35 -17.78 52.34
N VAL A 621 -4.88 -17.40 51.17
CA VAL A 621 -4.75 -16.00 50.74
C VAL A 621 -5.56 -15.85 49.43
N ALA A 622 -6.47 -14.87 49.43
CA ALA A 622 -7.22 -14.53 48.22
C ALA A 622 -7.13 -13.04 47.97
N SER A 623 -7.09 -12.68 46.69
CA SER A 623 -7.15 -11.28 46.28
C SER A 623 -8.18 -11.03 45.19
N ALA A 624 -8.77 -9.83 45.19
CA ALA A 624 -9.59 -9.33 44.10
C ALA A 624 -9.31 -7.84 43.92
N GLY A 625 -9.16 -7.40 42.68
CA GLY A 625 -8.84 -6.03 42.39
C GLY A 625 -9.10 -5.64 40.92
N ALA A 626 -8.78 -4.40 40.65
CA ALA A 626 -8.84 -3.82 39.32
C ALA A 626 -7.53 -3.14 38.95
N GLU A 627 -7.19 -3.23 37.72
CA GLU A 627 -6.04 -2.57 37.09
C GLU A 627 -6.57 -1.53 36.10
N LYS A 628 -6.07 -0.29 36.18
CA LYS A 628 -6.43 0.80 35.27
C LYS A 628 -5.20 1.38 34.61
N ASP A 629 -5.09 1.30 33.28
CA ASP A 629 -4.02 1.96 32.56
C ASP A 629 -4.27 3.46 32.49
N VAL A 630 -3.31 4.23 32.96
CA VAL A 630 -3.29 5.69 32.93
C VAL A 630 -2.47 6.23 31.77
N ASN A 631 -1.52 5.43 31.28
CA ASN A 631 -0.75 5.73 30.06
C ASN A 631 -0.37 4.42 29.39
N ALA A 632 -0.56 4.36 28.07
CA ALA A 632 -0.23 3.18 27.29
C ALA A 632 0.06 3.53 25.83
N SER A 633 0.96 2.77 25.22
CA SER A 633 1.22 2.80 23.80
C SER A 633 1.40 1.40 23.27
N VAL A 634 0.83 1.13 22.10
CA VAL A 634 1.00 -0.13 21.38
C VAL A 634 1.54 0.19 20.01
N GLY A 635 2.72 -0.34 19.70
CA GLY A 635 3.36 -0.17 18.39
C GLY A 635 2.63 -0.92 17.29
N ASN A 636 2.74 -0.40 16.06
CA ASN A 636 2.28 -1.10 14.86
C ASN A 636 3.38 -2.01 14.31
N LEU A 637 2.98 -3.04 13.58
CA LEU A 637 3.88 -3.83 12.76
C LEU A 637 4.13 -3.07 11.45
N ILE A 638 5.32 -2.49 11.33
CA ILE A 638 5.73 -1.69 10.17
C ILE A 638 6.79 -2.44 9.41
N THR A 639 6.61 -2.56 8.10
CA THR A 639 7.58 -3.19 7.20
C THR A 639 8.04 -2.25 6.09
N SER A 640 9.18 -2.59 5.51
CA SER A 640 9.81 -1.94 4.36
C SER A 640 10.53 -2.97 3.49
N GLY A 641 11.35 -2.51 2.54
CA GLY A 641 12.05 -3.39 1.60
C GLY A 641 11.15 -3.79 0.43
N SER A 642 10.85 -5.07 0.28
CA SER A 642 9.99 -5.57 -0.79
C SER A 642 8.51 -5.17 -0.64
N GLY A 643 8.09 -4.64 0.51
CA GLY A 643 6.74 -4.15 0.73
C GLY A 643 6.63 -3.22 1.92
N ASP A 644 5.93 -2.09 1.73
CA ASP A 644 5.70 -1.08 2.75
C ASP A 644 4.30 -1.28 3.35
N PHE A 645 4.26 -1.83 4.58
CA PHE A 645 3.01 -2.10 5.29
C PHE A 645 3.02 -1.45 6.68
N ASN A 646 1.84 -1.06 7.14
CA ASN A 646 1.63 -0.56 8.50
C ASN A 646 0.37 -1.23 9.06
N ILE A 647 0.56 -2.24 9.90
CA ILE A 647 -0.50 -3.09 10.45
C ILE A 647 -0.68 -2.76 11.94
N ALA A 648 -1.89 -2.33 12.30
CA ALA A 648 -2.26 -2.18 13.69
C ALA A 648 -2.37 -3.55 14.36
N MET A 649 -1.58 -3.78 15.42
CA MET A 649 -1.56 -5.08 16.09
C MET A 649 -2.67 -5.22 17.14
N ASN A 650 -3.10 -4.12 17.77
CA ASN A 650 -4.07 -4.17 18.85
C ASN A 650 -5.32 -3.34 18.54
N ASN A 651 -6.38 -4.01 18.12
CA ASN A 651 -7.68 -3.41 17.83
C ASN A 651 -8.68 -3.50 19.01
N ASN A 652 -8.32 -4.17 20.11
CA ASN A 652 -9.22 -4.45 21.23
C ASN A 652 -8.53 -4.18 22.59
N TYR A 653 -7.93 -3.00 22.73
CA TYR A 653 -7.25 -2.58 23.94
C TYR A 653 -8.24 -2.26 25.06
N ARG A 654 -8.01 -2.81 26.28
CA ARG A 654 -8.83 -2.53 27.46
C ARG A 654 -8.02 -1.88 28.56
N THR A 655 -8.45 -0.70 28.97
CA THR A 655 -7.78 0.10 29.98
C THR A 655 -8.16 -0.27 31.41
N LEU A 656 -9.36 -0.81 31.66
CA LEU A 656 -9.82 -1.26 32.97
C LEU A 656 -9.99 -2.78 32.95
N ARG A 657 -9.30 -3.47 33.83
CA ARG A 657 -9.19 -4.93 33.83
C ARG A 657 -9.32 -5.51 35.23
N PRO A 658 -10.06 -6.63 35.40
CA PRO A 658 -10.11 -7.37 36.65
C PRO A 658 -8.84 -8.20 36.89
N THR A 659 -8.50 -8.39 38.14
CA THR A 659 -7.47 -9.34 38.58
C THR A 659 -7.94 -10.06 39.83
N ALA A 660 -7.58 -11.35 39.94
CA ALA A 660 -7.90 -12.16 41.12
C ALA A 660 -6.78 -13.17 41.38
N SER A 661 -6.59 -13.56 42.63
CA SER A 661 -5.72 -14.68 42.96
C SER A 661 -6.27 -15.50 44.15
N LEU A 662 -5.89 -16.77 44.17
CA LEU A 662 -6.19 -17.68 45.29
C LEU A 662 -4.95 -18.54 45.56
N GLY A 663 -4.45 -18.47 46.79
CA GLY A 663 -3.29 -19.23 47.25
C GLY A 663 -3.60 -20.05 48.51
N VAL A 664 -3.03 -21.22 48.56
CA VAL A 664 -3.03 -22.10 49.76
C VAL A 664 -1.60 -22.38 50.14
N PHE A 665 -1.28 -22.13 51.40
CA PHE A 665 0.03 -22.33 51.97
C PHE A 665 -0.05 -23.32 53.13
N TYR A 666 0.84 -24.34 53.09
CA TYR A 666 0.92 -25.38 54.11
C TYR A 666 2.28 -25.34 54.80
N ASP A 667 2.31 -25.02 56.08
CA ASP A 667 3.52 -24.97 56.91
C ASP A 667 3.88 -26.39 57.39
N LEU A 668 4.94 -26.97 56.78
CA LEU A 668 5.49 -28.30 57.18
C LEU A 668 6.15 -28.18 58.55
N SER A 669 6.86 -27.06 58.76
CA SER A 669 7.50 -26.69 60.02
C SER A 669 7.50 -25.15 60.16
N HIS A 670 8.00 -24.64 61.26
CA HIS A 670 8.17 -23.17 61.41
C HIS A 670 9.12 -22.53 60.40
N ARG A 671 9.85 -23.35 59.61
CA ARG A 671 10.85 -22.90 58.63
C ARG A 671 10.62 -23.47 57.25
N GLU A 672 9.58 -24.24 57.02
CA GLU A 672 9.31 -24.87 55.75
C GLU A 672 7.85 -24.72 55.36
N ARG A 673 7.59 -24.33 54.12
CA ARG A 673 6.27 -24.08 53.60
C ARG A 673 6.12 -24.60 52.17
N LEU A 674 5.02 -25.28 51.90
CA LEU A 674 4.51 -25.54 50.55
C LEU A 674 3.49 -24.46 50.17
N GLY A 675 3.57 -23.93 48.96
CA GLY A 675 2.62 -22.96 48.44
C GLY A 675 2.07 -23.36 47.08
N LEU A 676 0.78 -23.20 46.89
CA LEU A 676 0.10 -23.30 45.58
C LEU A 676 -0.72 -22.05 45.39
N ASN A 677 -0.49 -21.31 44.31
CA ASN A 677 -1.18 -20.05 44.04
C ASN A 677 -1.67 -20.02 42.59
N GLY A 678 -2.95 -19.73 42.39
CA GLY A 678 -3.57 -19.44 41.10
C GLY A 678 -3.80 -17.95 40.93
N ILE A 679 -3.42 -17.38 39.80
CA ILE A 679 -3.58 -15.97 39.46
C ILE A 679 -4.35 -15.86 38.17
N TYR A 680 -5.40 -15.07 38.17
CA TYR A 680 -6.17 -14.69 36.99
C TYR A 680 -6.00 -13.19 36.74
N ARG A 681 -5.68 -12.84 35.47
CA ARG A 681 -5.55 -11.45 35.05
C ARG A 681 -6.05 -11.27 33.64
N GLN A 682 -6.69 -10.17 33.35
CA GLN A 682 -6.92 -9.72 31.99
C GLN A 682 -5.73 -8.86 31.53
N GLU A 683 -5.11 -9.26 30.43
CA GLU A 683 -3.95 -8.55 29.88
C GLU A 683 -4.38 -7.30 29.09
N PRO A 684 -3.52 -6.27 28.95
CA PRO A 684 -3.88 -5.02 28.26
C PRO A 684 -4.08 -5.19 26.77
N TYR A 685 -3.52 -6.24 26.18
CA TYR A 685 -3.47 -6.43 24.75
C TYR A 685 -4.53 -7.41 24.28
N GLN A 686 -5.29 -7.04 23.25
CA GLN A 686 -6.34 -7.86 22.61
C GLN A 686 -7.38 -8.46 23.57
N ALA A 687 -7.58 -7.83 24.74
CA ALA A 687 -8.48 -8.32 25.78
C ALA A 687 -8.26 -9.81 26.16
N THR A 688 -7.05 -10.34 25.97
CA THR A 688 -6.68 -11.70 26.36
C THR A 688 -6.60 -11.82 27.89
N THR A 689 -6.84 -13.01 28.40
CA THR A 689 -6.68 -13.31 29.83
C THR A 689 -5.49 -14.21 30.05
N SER A 690 -4.75 -14.00 31.14
CA SER A 690 -3.73 -14.93 31.60
C SER A 690 -4.18 -15.65 32.85
N THR A 691 -3.93 -16.95 32.91
CA THR A 691 -4.10 -17.80 34.08
C THR A 691 -2.75 -18.39 34.42
N THR A 692 -2.27 -18.12 35.63
CA THR A 692 -0.99 -18.63 36.12
C THR A 692 -1.20 -19.51 37.32
N VAL A 693 -0.55 -20.68 37.36
CA VAL A 693 -0.43 -21.53 38.55
C VAL A 693 1.03 -21.57 38.95
N LEU A 694 1.27 -21.30 40.24
CA LEU A 694 2.58 -21.28 40.84
C LEU A 694 2.61 -22.30 41.99
N ALA A 695 3.54 -23.24 41.97
CA ALA A 695 3.82 -24.15 43.07
C ALA A 695 5.23 -23.89 43.62
N THR A 696 5.38 -23.74 44.95
CA THR A 696 6.64 -23.42 45.57
C THR A 696 6.90 -24.25 46.86
N TYR A 697 8.18 -24.54 47.09
CA TYR A 697 8.68 -25.00 48.38
C TYR A 697 9.65 -23.94 48.93
N THR A 698 9.39 -23.48 50.13
CA THR A 698 10.13 -22.37 50.75
C THR A 698 10.77 -22.82 52.08
N VAL A 699 12.03 -22.45 52.26
CA VAL A 699 12.83 -22.76 53.49
C VAL A 699 13.41 -21.49 54.04
N GLY A 700 13.25 -21.31 55.36
CA GLY A 700 13.92 -20.28 56.14
C GLY A 700 15.20 -20.83 56.80
N LEU A 701 16.36 -20.28 56.45
CA LEU A 701 17.69 -20.66 56.92
C LEU A 701 18.18 -19.79 58.09
#